data_682e3c4e54065639c97234cf4ce92d35
#
_entry.id   682e3c4e54065639c97234cf4ce92d35
#
_cell.length_a   1.000
_cell.length_b   1.000
_cell.length_c   1.000
_cell.angle_alpha   90.00
_cell.angle_beta   90.00
_cell.angle_gamma   90.00
#
_symmetry.space_group_name_H-M   'P 1'
#
loop_
_entity.id
_entity.type
_entity.pdbx_description
1 polymer ?
#
loop_
_entity_poly.entity_id
_entity_poly.type
_entity_poly.pdbx_seq_one_letter_code
_entity_poly.pdbx_strand_id
1 'polypeptide(L)'
;MEIKDILKPVELSDLKQFSPKEQEWLNKRIQNRKDGKPGVECVVRGSNSDGDYFELKPEEIVRQLYAHRLIEEYGYSKDQLEFEVRAVYAGREVVKDKRIDIAIYSGSDKKKLDIVIEVKRPEVKDENAVYEGESSTPRQQMESYCLLKKAQVGVIANGSNLLKFYAAPDFDNALVIDRFPRQGEDIKEWIENRRFTLKQLMLSDRLQTETLKDIILAVEQRFGANDSSDKAFEEIFKLIFTKLYDEKMSSDDADATANQIKYTGKKLSEIDDSTFRVLEFRAKDSETPDDIYKKISNLFNKAKIKWPGVFPVDSVLNMQKATVKSCVKELQNVKMFNSNLEVVDDAFEHLVNQNQKEGMGQYFTPRYVIDMCVQMLNPTQEEKMIDPAAGSCGFPMHTVFHVWQRLNPTAPNLFTTNKRTQAETDYVQSNVFGIDFSEKSVRVGRMLNIIAGDGHTNVIELNSLDYRNWEKDYLKDKKWDDKYHNGFKKLEGMEHKGDRGERKYEPYKFFNFDVLMANPPFAGDLDNQEQLSQYDLSLNAKGKKQNKVGRDILFIERNLNFLKPGGRMAIVLPQGRFNNSSDKYIREYILTQCRLLAVIGLHGNVFKPHTGTKTSVLLVQKWTDENCGYPNICSKPAPDENGNIDYPIFFATMQEPSKDNSGDKIYVTENYVSWTSYAYTTLEVYIRKADNVEVAKTEYDSAAKKSAYKVKIETRVEKTEHKNADGNTTFIKDLFVDKHGDVDSHKKWIRKNVCFVLKNKKANPSMPAEITIDDYLALDPDNQKLYKETPILGDNNNPVISKDDYDAIPAEEKKFYLLAEEVKEWSERVKDAHGHIFVKHDLFNQDPQLPNRNPHNIYAQNGIAEAFAKFAYDEHLSFAPSEEELQRILHPENDLPF
;
A
#
# COMPACT_ATOMS: atom_id res chain seq x y z
N MET A 1 35.37 -8.89 32.77
CA MET A 1 34.51 -9.47 31.70
C MET A 1 33.48 -8.43 31.35
N GLU A 2 33.22 -8.25 30.08
CA GLU A 2 32.30 -7.26 29.57
C GLU A 2 31.28 -7.95 28.66
N ILE A 3 30.21 -7.22 28.28
CA ILE A 3 29.17 -7.72 27.36
C ILE A 3 29.81 -8.24 26.06
N LYS A 4 30.82 -7.57 25.54
CA LYS A 4 31.57 -7.97 24.33
C LYS A 4 32.26 -9.34 24.44
N ASP A 5 32.51 -9.86 25.64
CA ASP A 5 33.13 -11.16 25.88
C ASP A 5 32.07 -12.27 25.89
N ILE A 6 30.79 -11.91 25.94
CA ILE A 6 29.64 -12.82 26.04
C ILE A 6 28.89 -12.87 24.71
N LEU A 7 28.68 -11.71 24.09
CA LEU A 7 28.03 -11.62 22.79
C LEU A 7 29.04 -11.73 21.66
N LYS A 8 28.66 -12.38 20.58
CA LYS A 8 29.43 -12.35 19.35
C LYS A 8 29.51 -10.91 18.81
N PRO A 9 30.56 -10.55 18.01
CA PRO A 9 30.70 -9.20 17.48
C PRO A 9 29.45 -8.67 16.74
N VAL A 10 28.72 -9.55 16.03
CA VAL A 10 27.47 -9.21 15.32
C VAL A 10 26.36 -8.88 16.32
N GLU A 11 26.21 -9.69 17.38
CA GLU A 11 25.20 -9.49 18.43
C GLU A 11 25.45 -8.20 19.22
N LEU A 12 26.72 -7.87 19.49
CA LEU A 12 27.11 -6.64 20.16
C LEU A 12 26.76 -5.41 19.32
N SER A 13 27.02 -5.45 18.01
CA SER A 13 26.65 -4.37 17.09
C SER A 13 25.14 -4.21 16.94
N ASP A 14 24.39 -5.25 17.27
CA ASP A 14 22.93 -5.27 17.19
C ASP A 14 22.22 -4.74 18.44
N LEU A 15 22.91 -4.48 19.55
CA LEU A 15 22.31 -3.83 20.74
C LEU A 15 22.01 -2.32 20.52
N LYS A 16 21.49 -1.96 19.35
CA LYS A 16 21.31 -0.57 18.89
C LYS A 16 20.29 0.23 19.69
N GLN A 17 19.41 -0.44 20.39
CA GLN A 17 18.40 0.24 21.21
C GLN A 17 18.95 0.75 22.53
N PHE A 18 20.13 0.29 22.96
CA PHE A 18 20.71 0.70 24.23
C PHE A 18 21.89 1.62 24.03
N SER A 19 21.88 2.74 24.76
CA SER A 19 22.95 3.70 24.74
C SER A 19 24.26 3.12 25.31
N PRO A 20 25.43 3.66 24.95
CA PRO A 20 26.70 3.26 25.54
C PRO A 20 26.71 3.34 27.08
N LYS A 21 25.96 4.29 27.66
CA LYS A 21 25.85 4.44 29.12
C LYS A 21 25.11 3.26 29.77
N GLU A 22 24.04 2.80 29.15
CA GLU A 22 23.28 1.63 29.65
C GLU A 22 24.11 0.34 29.53
N GLN A 23 24.83 0.17 28.42
CA GLN A 23 25.73 -0.97 28.23
C GLN A 23 26.89 -0.93 29.25
N GLU A 24 27.47 0.25 29.53
CA GLU A 24 28.50 0.44 30.55
C GLU A 24 27.96 0.19 31.97
N TRP A 25 26.68 0.58 32.24
CA TRP A 25 26.02 0.27 33.50
C TRP A 25 25.94 -1.24 33.76
N LEU A 26 25.63 -2.04 32.73
CA LEU A 26 25.59 -3.49 32.85
C LEU A 26 27.01 -4.08 32.95
N ASN A 27 27.98 -3.59 32.17
CA ASN A 27 29.38 -4.02 32.23
C ASN A 27 29.97 -3.93 33.64
N LYS A 28 29.64 -2.89 34.41
CA LYS A 28 30.10 -2.71 35.81
C LYS A 28 29.49 -3.71 36.78
N ARG A 29 28.47 -4.47 36.39
CA ARG A 29 27.73 -5.44 37.21
C ARG A 29 28.01 -6.89 36.86
N ILE A 30 28.80 -7.15 35.84
CA ILE A 30 29.17 -8.47 35.44
C ILE A 30 30.19 -9.01 36.44
N GLN A 31 29.90 -10.18 37.02
CA GLN A 31 30.73 -10.89 37.98
C GLN A 31 30.89 -12.32 37.56
N ASN A 32 31.88 -13.03 38.10
CA ASN A 32 32.02 -14.45 37.94
C ASN A 32 31.13 -15.19 38.94
N ARG A 33 30.36 -16.13 38.46
CA ARG A 33 29.58 -17.06 39.26
C ARG A 33 30.49 -18.07 39.94
N LYS A 34 29.95 -18.81 40.91
CA LYS A 34 30.64 -19.92 41.59
C LYS A 34 31.12 -21.01 40.61
N ASP A 35 30.43 -21.17 39.47
CA ASP A 35 30.81 -22.13 38.41
C ASP A 35 31.80 -21.54 37.39
N GLY A 36 32.26 -20.32 37.58
CA GLY A 36 33.23 -19.64 36.73
C GLY A 36 32.63 -18.96 35.50
N LYS A 37 31.32 -19.09 35.23
CA LYS A 37 30.63 -18.44 34.12
C LYS A 37 30.32 -16.98 34.43
N PRO A 38 30.09 -16.13 33.40
CA PRO A 38 29.64 -14.78 33.60
C PRO A 38 28.25 -14.75 34.23
N GLY A 39 28.07 -13.88 35.19
CA GLY A 39 26.81 -13.68 35.86
C GLY A 39 26.55 -12.24 36.22
N VAL A 40 25.32 -11.92 36.60
CA VAL A 40 24.88 -10.60 37.01
C VAL A 40 23.99 -10.68 38.24
N GLU A 41 24.16 -9.73 39.13
CA GLU A 41 23.14 -9.48 40.16
C GLU A 41 21.90 -8.87 39.48
N CYS A 42 20.79 -9.60 39.53
CA CYS A 42 19.56 -9.16 38.86
C CYS A 42 19.04 -7.88 39.48
N VAL A 43 18.81 -6.85 38.67
CA VAL A 43 18.36 -5.53 39.14
C VAL A 43 17.02 -5.57 39.91
N VAL A 44 16.19 -6.57 39.60
CA VAL A 44 14.86 -6.76 40.24
C VAL A 44 14.91 -7.78 41.39
N ARG A 45 15.61 -8.91 41.20
CA ARG A 45 15.61 -10.04 42.15
C ARG A 45 16.83 -10.10 43.08
N GLY A 46 17.88 -9.30 42.84
CA GLY A 46 19.13 -9.44 43.56
C GLY A 46 19.93 -10.71 43.16
N SER A 47 20.49 -11.38 44.12
CA SER A 47 21.16 -12.70 43.91
C SER A 47 20.12 -13.82 43.86
N ASN A 48 20.52 -15.01 43.35
CA ASN A 48 19.67 -16.21 43.36
C ASN A 48 19.52 -16.80 44.78
N SER A 49 18.72 -17.85 44.95
CA SER A 49 18.45 -18.51 46.24
C SER A 49 19.71 -19.04 46.97
N ASP A 50 20.79 -19.30 46.21
CA ASP A 50 22.05 -19.83 46.73
C ASP A 50 23.09 -18.72 46.96
N GLY A 51 22.68 -17.44 46.85
CA GLY A 51 23.55 -16.29 46.99
C GLY A 51 24.57 -16.14 45.86
N ASP A 52 24.32 -16.71 44.71
CA ASP A 52 25.13 -16.60 43.49
C ASP A 52 24.47 -15.64 42.50
N TYR A 53 25.22 -15.29 41.47
CA TYR A 53 24.74 -14.43 40.38
C TYR A 53 23.88 -15.23 39.40
N PHE A 54 22.97 -14.53 38.69
CA PHE A 54 22.22 -15.11 37.57
C PHE A 54 23.17 -15.27 36.36
N GLU A 55 23.08 -16.42 35.66
CA GLU A 55 23.86 -16.66 34.47
C GLU A 55 23.54 -15.61 33.38
N LEU A 56 24.57 -14.93 32.87
CA LEU A 56 24.41 -13.87 31.90
C LEU A 56 24.50 -14.44 30.48
N LYS A 57 23.32 -14.75 29.91
CA LYS A 57 23.12 -15.16 28.51
C LYS A 57 22.70 -13.97 27.65
N PRO A 58 22.74 -14.05 26.30
CA PRO A 58 22.31 -12.95 25.42
C PRO A 58 20.93 -12.40 25.75
N GLU A 59 19.98 -13.24 26.03
CA GLU A 59 18.60 -12.87 26.42
C GLU A 59 18.55 -12.19 27.79
N GLU A 60 19.35 -12.65 28.76
CA GLU A 60 19.45 -12.01 30.08
C GLU A 60 20.13 -10.64 30.00
N ILE A 61 21.08 -10.42 29.10
CA ILE A 61 21.66 -9.10 28.81
C ILE A 61 20.54 -8.12 28.40
N VAL A 62 19.73 -8.50 27.43
CA VAL A 62 18.61 -7.69 26.94
C VAL A 62 17.59 -7.44 28.05
N ARG A 63 17.25 -8.47 28.85
CA ARG A 63 16.33 -8.37 29.99
C ARG A 63 16.79 -7.37 31.04
N GLN A 64 18.06 -7.44 31.44
CA GLN A 64 18.64 -6.53 32.44
C GLN A 64 18.69 -5.07 31.94
N LEU A 65 19.04 -4.86 30.67
CA LEU A 65 19.07 -3.53 30.06
C LEU A 65 17.66 -2.91 29.97
N TYR A 66 16.65 -3.67 29.57
CA TYR A 66 15.27 -3.16 29.61
C TYR A 66 14.78 -2.91 31.02
N ALA A 67 15.06 -3.78 31.98
CA ALA A 67 14.67 -3.53 33.37
C ALA A 67 15.34 -2.27 33.94
N HIS A 68 16.61 -2.06 33.64
CA HIS A 68 17.32 -0.82 34.02
C HIS A 68 16.64 0.41 33.42
N ARG A 69 16.33 0.37 32.13
CA ARG A 69 15.64 1.45 31.43
C ARG A 69 14.25 1.72 32.01
N LEU A 70 13.46 0.70 32.29
CA LEU A 70 12.15 0.82 32.90
C LEU A 70 12.20 1.52 34.26
N ILE A 71 13.24 1.25 35.05
CA ILE A 71 13.43 1.88 36.37
C ILE A 71 13.91 3.32 36.23
N GLU A 72 15.00 3.55 35.49
CA GLU A 72 15.69 4.83 35.47
C GLU A 72 15.00 5.88 34.58
N GLU A 73 14.46 5.46 33.44
CA GLU A 73 13.88 6.37 32.46
C GLU A 73 12.35 6.48 32.58
N TYR A 74 11.68 5.35 32.84
CA TYR A 74 10.21 5.30 32.88
C TYR A 74 9.62 5.35 34.29
N GLY A 75 10.47 5.32 35.33
CA GLY A 75 10.10 5.57 36.72
C GLY A 75 9.44 4.40 37.45
N TYR A 76 9.43 3.20 36.90
CA TYR A 76 8.88 2.01 37.58
C TYR A 76 9.72 1.64 38.82
N SER A 77 9.08 1.32 39.92
CA SER A 77 9.78 0.75 41.07
C SER A 77 10.16 -0.72 40.83
N LYS A 78 11.21 -1.18 41.48
CA LYS A 78 11.59 -2.60 41.43
C LYS A 78 10.47 -3.53 41.85
N ASP A 79 9.62 -3.09 42.82
CA ASP A 79 8.51 -3.89 43.31
C ASP A 79 7.37 -4.02 42.29
N GLN A 80 7.28 -3.13 41.31
CA GLN A 80 6.32 -3.24 40.21
C GLN A 80 6.77 -4.16 39.09
N LEU A 81 8.04 -4.58 39.08
CA LEU A 81 8.60 -5.49 38.10
C LEU A 81 8.72 -6.90 38.66
N GLU A 82 8.49 -7.90 37.83
CA GLU A 82 8.71 -9.31 38.17
C GLU A 82 9.23 -10.07 36.97
N PHE A 83 10.24 -10.92 37.18
CA PHE A 83 10.87 -11.72 36.13
C PHE A 83 10.43 -13.16 36.23
N GLU A 84 10.35 -13.83 35.09
CA GLU A 84 10.07 -15.27 34.97
C GLU A 84 8.77 -15.69 35.67
N VAL A 85 7.73 -14.89 35.47
CA VAL A 85 6.40 -15.14 36.06
C VAL A 85 5.75 -16.35 35.37
N ARG A 86 5.37 -17.36 36.18
CA ARG A 86 4.72 -18.57 35.66
C ARG A 86 3.36 -18.29 35.02
N ALA A 87 3.13 -18.87 33.84
CA ALA A 87 1.85 -18.84 33.18
C ALA A 87 0.86 -19.83 33.81
N VAL A 88 0.17 -19.40 34.90
CA VAL A 88 -0.79 -20.21 35.64
C VAL A 88 -2.21 -19.74 35.39
N TYR A 89 -3.13 -20.64 35.04
CA TYR A 89 -4.56 -20.40 34.97
C TYR A 89 -5.32 -21.31 35.92
N ALA A 90 -6.20 -20.74 36.75
CA ALA A 90 -7.01 -21.46 37.74
C ALA A 90 -6.19 -22.41 38.61
N GLY A 91 -4.98 -22.01 39.02
CA GLY A 91 -4.10 -22.79 39.86
C GLY A 91 -3.33 -23.93 39.17
N ARG A 92 -3.51 -24.13 37.89
CA ARG A 92 -2.76 -25.12 37.06
C ARG A 92 -1.87 -24.42 36.06
N GLU A 93 -0.63 -24.89 35.92
CA GLU A 93 0.31 -24.43 34.91
C GLU A 93 -0.21 -24.84 33.52
N VAL A 94 -0.53 -23.86 32.66
CA VAL A 94 -1.18 -24.10 31.36
C VAL A 94 -0.16 -24.59 30.31
N VAL A 95 1.07 -24.11 30.41
CA VAL A 95 2.18 -24.54 29.57
C VAL A 95 3.36 -24.82 30.48
N LYS A 96 3.75 -26.08 30.56
CA LYS A 96 4.84 -26.53 31.43
C LYS A 96 6.13 -25.81 31.05
N ASP A 97 6.79 -25.22 32.04
CA ASP A 97 8.10 -24.55 31.96
C ASP A 97 8.11 -23.22 31.16
N LYS A 98 6.97 -22.64 30.73
CA LYS A 98 6.94 -21.33 30.10
C LYS A 98 6.65 -20.20 31.09
N ARG A 99 7.45 -19.11 30.99
CA ARG A 99 7.44 -17.99 31.92
C ARG A 99 7.51 -16.68 31.16
N ILE A 100 6.83 -15.68 31.70
CA ILE A 100 6.89 -14.29 31.21
C ILE A 100 8.24 -13.70 31.59
N ASP A 101 8.98 -13.16 30.65
CA ASP A 101 10.31 -12.63 30.90
C ASP A 101 10.30 -11.42 31.83
N ILE A 102 9.48 -10.41 31.54
CA ILE A 102 9.27 -9.24 32.38
C ILE A 102 7.77 -8.96 32.48
N ALA A 103 7.26 -8.91 33.68
CA ALA A 103 5.90 -8.51 34.02
C ALA A 103 5.94 -7.14 34.73
N ILE A 104 5.10 -6.19 34.27
CA ILE A 104 4.98 -4.85 34.84
C ILE A 104 3.59 -4.70 35.44
N TYR A 105 3.51 -4.41 36.72
CA TYR A 105 2.27 -4.27 37.48
C TYR A 105 1.91 -2.79 37.69
N SER A 106 0.60 -2.51 37.78
CA SER A 106 0.09 -1.17 38.10
C SER A 106 0.62 -0.62 39.42
N GLY A 107 0.83 -1.50 40.40
CA GLY A 107 1.28 -1.14 41.75
C GLY A 107 2.21 -2.17 42.37
N SER A 108 2.88 -1.80 43.44
CA SER A 108 3.81 -2.65 44.18
C SER A 108 3.12 -3.86 44.86
N ASP A 109 1.79 -3.84 44.98
CA ASP A 109 1.00 -4.96 45.53
C ASP A 109 0.81 -6.10 44.50
N LYS A 110 1.25 -5.91 43.26
CA LYS A 110 1.25 -6.89 42.16
C LYS A 110 -0.13 -7.52 41.89
N LYS A 111 -1.23 -6.82 42.15
CA LYS A 111 -2.57 -7.36 41.94
C LYS A 111 -3.02 -7.29 40.48
N LYS A 112 -2.61 -6.26 39.76
CA LYS A 112 -3.00 -6.03 38.37
C LYS A 112 -1.77 -5.94 37.51
N LEU A 113 -1.66 -6.87 36.55
CA LEU A 113 -0.61 -6.87 35.52
C LEU A 113 -1.03 -5.96 34.37
N ASP A 114 -0.22 -5.00 34.06
CA ASP A 114 -0.49 -4.05 32.97
C ASP A 114 0.23 -4.43 31.67
N ILE A 115 1.51 -4.81 31.75
CA ILE A 115 2.35 -5.05 30.58
C ILE A 115 3.10 -6.38 30.73
N VAL A 116 3.12 -7.15 29.65
CA VAL A 116 3.94 -8.36 29.50
C VAL A 116 5.03 -8.05 28.47
N ILE A 117 6.29 -8.33 28.79
CA ILE A 117 7.40 -8.21 27.82
C ILE A 117 7.99 -9.60 27.63
N GLU A 118 7.98 -10.04 26.38
CA GLU A 118 8.71 -11.20 25.88
C GLU A 118 10.05 -10.72 25.34
N VAL A 119 11.10 -11.13 26.00
CA VAL A 119 12.46 -10.75 25.64
C VAL A 119 13.11 -11.84 24.76
N LYS A 120 13.77 -11.43 23.73
CA LYS A 120 14.52 -12.32 22.82
C LYS A 120 15.97 -11.85 22.69
N ARG A 121 16.83 -12.77 22.31
CA ARG A 121 18.22 -12.44 21.97
C ARG A 121 18.29 -11.58 20.71
N PRO A 122 19.35 -10.78 20.52
CA PRO A 122 19.45 -9.82 19.41
C PRO A 122 19.34 -10.42 18.00
N GLU A 123 19.65 -11.71 17.84
CA GLU A 123 19.57 -12.45 16.57
C GLU A 123 18.13 -12.70 16.10
N VAL A 124 17.15 -12.67 16.99
CA VAL A 124 15.74 -12.91 16.68
C VAL A 124 15.16 -11.65 16.02
N LYS A 125 14.94 -11.70 14.71
CA LYS A 125 14.52 -10.53 13.92
C LYS A 125 13.06 -10.56 13.52
N ASP A 126 12.41 -11.73 13.58
CA ASP A 126 11.00 -11.90 13.18
C ASP A 126 10.21 -12.51 14.35
N GLU A 127 9.20 -11.78 14.80
CA GLU A 127 8.31 -12.23 15.87
C GLU A 127 7.32 -13.31 15.45
N ASN A 128 7.16 -13.55 14.16
CA ASN A 128 6.27 -14.57 13.58
C ASN A 128 7.01 -15.86 13.16
N ALA A 129 8.33 -15.90 13.30
CA ALA A 129 9.12 -17.09 13.02
C ALA A 129 9.24 -17.99 14.27
N VAL A 130 9.27 -19.31 14.06
CA VAL A 130 9.57 -20.29 15.12
C VAL A 130 11.07 -20.53 15.12
N TYR A 131 11.72 -20.27 16.23
CA TYR A 131 13.16 -20.44 16.38
C TYR A 131 13.53 -21.81 16.96
N GLU A 132 14.76 -22.22 16.74
CA GLU A 132 15.26 -23.54 17.16
C GLU A 132 15.06 -23.76 18.67
N GLY A 133 14.45 -24.89 19.02
CA GLY A 133 14.09 -25.23 20.40
C GLY A 133 12.76 -24.66 20.90
N GLU A 134 12.09 -23.82 20.14
CA GLU A 134 10.79 -23.25 20.46
C GLU A 134 9.64 -24.01 19.80
N SER A 135 8.49 -24.08 20.45
CA SER A 135 7.25 -24.69 19.93
C SER A 135 6.23 -23.66 19.43
N SER A 136 6.52 -22.38 19.58
CA SER A 136 5.64 -21.26 19.22
C SER A 136 6.45 -20.03 18.89
N THR A 137 5.88 -19.12 18.11
CA THR A 137 6.53 -17.86 17.77
C THR A 137 6.60 -16.92 18.98
N PRO A 138 7.54 -15.96 19.04
CA PRO A 138 7.57 -14.92 20.07
C PRO A 138 6.22 -14.21 20.25
N ARG A 139 5.54 -13.92 19.14
CA ARG A 139 4.23 -13.30 19.14
C ARG A 139 3.16 -14.19 19.81
N GLN A 140 3.08 -15.46 19.45
CA GLN A 140 2.14 -16.41 20.07
C GLN A 140 2.39 -16.59 21.57
N GLN A 141 3.67 -16.56 22.00
CA GLN A 141 4.02 -16.62 23.42
C GLN A 141 3.50 -15.40 24.18
N MET A 142 3.81 -14.19 23.67
CA MET A 142 3.39 -12.93 24.27
C MET A 142 1.85 -12.80 24.33
N GLU A 143 1.14 -13.10 23.22
CA GLU A 143 -0.34 -13.07 23.16
C GLU A 143 -0.95 -14.02 24.21
N SER A 144 -0.44 -15.24 24.28
CA SER A 144 -0.91 -16.23 25.27
C SER A 144 -0.73 -15.74 26.71
N TYR A 145 0.40 -15.10 27.03
CA TYR A 145 0.64 -14.55 28.35
C TYR A 145 -0.28 -13.37 28.70
N CYS A 146 -0.50 -12.48 27.74
CA CYS A 146 -1.42 -11.34 27.92
C CYS A 146 -2.85 -11.81 28.20
N LEU A 147 -3.34 -12.77 27.42
CA LEU A 147 -4.69 -13.33 27.61
C LEU A 147 -4.83 -14.05 28.96
N LEU A 148 -3.86 -14.89 29.33
CA LEU A 148 -3.86 -15.64 30.59
C LEU A 148 -3.82 -14.73 31.82
N LYS A 149 -3.03 -13.68 31.77
CA LYS A 149 -2.82 -12.75 32.89
C LYS A 149 -3.69 -11.49 32.81
N LYS A 150 -4.48 -11.33 31.76
CA LYS A 150 -5.32 -10.14 31.48
C LYS A 150 -4.52 -8.84 31.45
N ALA A 151 -3.30 -8.90 30.92
CA ALA A 151 -2.48 -7.71 30.70
C ALA A 151 -3.10 -6.84 29.60
N GLN A 152 -2.85 -5.54 29.67
CA GLN A 152 -3.39 -4.58 28.70
C GLN A 152 -2.48 -4.43 27.47
N VAL A 153 -1.18 -4.67 27.64
CA VAL A 153 -0.17 -4.52 26.58
C VAL A 153 0.78 -5.71 26.59
N GLY A 154 1.03 -6.25 25.42
CA GLY A 154 2.11 -7.19 25.15
C GLY A 154 3.25 -6.50 24.41
N VAL A 155 4.48 -6.82 24.75
CA VAL A 155 5.68 -6.28 24.12
C VAL A 155 6.60 -7.42 23.73
N ILE A 156 7.19 -7.33 22.53
CA ILE A 156 8.26 -8.22 22.09
C ILE A 156 9.50 -7.36 21.85
N ALA A 157 10.62 -7.74 22.48
CA ALA A 157 11.81 -6.91 22.49
C ALA A 157 13.08 -7.74 22.41
N ASN A 158 14.05 -7.35 21.56
CA ASN A 158 15.34 -8.04 21.43
C ASN A 158 16.56 -7.13 21.61
N GLY A 159 16.35 -5.86 21.94
CA GLY A 159 17.41 -4.88 22.11
C GLY A 159 18.04 -4.36 20.80
N SER A 160 17.60 -4.86 19.65
CA SER A 160 18.07 -4.48 18.31
C SER A 160 16.99 -3.79 17.51
N ASN A 161 16.44 -4.45 16.52
CA ASN A 161 15.42 -3.95 15.61
C ASN A 161 13.99 -4.36 15.99
N LEU A 162 13.85 -5.27 16.93
CA LEU A 162 12.56 -5.77 17.37
C LEU A 162 12.18 -5.13 18.72
N LEU A 163 11.28 -4.14 18.64
CA LEU A 163 10.57 -3.59 19.78
C LEU A 163 9.15 -3.29 19.31
N LYS A 164 8.23 -4.20 19.59
CA LYS A 164 6.84 -4.11 19.13
C LYS A 164 5.88 -4.22 20.29
N PHE A 165 4.88 -3.34 20.30
CA PHE A 165 3.86 -3.23 21.30
C PHE A 165 2.52 -3.68 20.71
N TYR A 166 1.73 -4.44 21.47
CA TYR A 166 0.43 -4.95 21.07
C TYR A 166 -0.60 -4.66 22.13
N ALA A 167 -1.75 -4.13 21.72
CA ALA A 167 -2.87 -3.93 22.63
C ALA A 167 -3.68 -5.22 22.79
N ALA A 168 -3.90 -5.66 24.01
CA ALA A 168 -4.79 -6.78 24.29
C ALA A 168 -6.26 -6.30 24.36
N PRO A 169 -7.25 -7.13 23.99
CA PRO A 169 -7.12 -8.54 23.59
C PRO A 169 -6.95 -8.77 22.07
N ASP A 170 -7.04 -7.73 21.24
CA ASP A 170 -7.20 -7.87 19.80
C ASP A 170 -5.90 -8.21 19.05
N PHE A 171 -4.75 -7.75 19.55
CA PHE A 171 -3.39 -7.98 19.01
C PHE A 171 -3.24 -7.85 17.49
N ASP A 172 -4.22 -7.28 16.77
CA ASP A 172 -4.31 -7.32 15.32
C ASP A 172 -3.10 -6.71 14.61
N ASN A 173 -2.58 -5.59 15.16
CA ASN A 173 -1.41 -4.93 14.61
C ASN A 173 -0.47 -4.45 15.71
N ALA A 174 0.84 -4.48 15.44
CA ALA A 174 1.80 -3.83 16.31
C ALA A 174 1.50 -2.34 16.41
N LEU A 175 1.45 -1.82 17.64
CA LEU A 175 1.38 -0.40 17.89
C LEU A 175 2.72 0.22 17.50
N VAL A 176 2.70 1.26 16.71
CA VAL A 176 3.92 1.98 16.38
C VAL A 176 4.23 2.98 17.49
N ILE A 177 4.86 2.47 18.50
CA ILE A 177 5.26 3.18 19.70
C ILE A 177 6.77 3.04 19.84
N ASP A 178 7.43 4.12 20.20
CA ASP A 178 8.88 4.21 20.31
C ASP A 178 9.37 4.22 21.78
N ARG A 179 8.45 4.21 22.74
CA ARG A 179 8.77 4.21 24.17
C ARG A 179 7.74 3.39 24.99
N PHE A 180 8.14 2.97 26.17
CA PHE A 180 7.23 2.43 27.17
C PHE A 180 6.37 3.54 27.81
N PRO A 181 5.18 3.22 28.34
CA PRO A 181 4.46 4.17 29.18
C PRO A 181 5.27 4.45 30.44
N ARG A 182 5.16 5.66 30.95
CA ARG A 182 5.78 6.01 32.24
C ARG A 182 4.92 5.51 33.39
N GLN A 183 5.54 5.28 34.52
CA GLN A 183 4.83 4.93 35.74
C GLN A 183 3.78 6.01 36.07
N GLY A 184 2.53 5.56 36.28
CA GLY A 184 1.40 6.43 36.53
C GLY A 184 0.66 6.95 35.31
N GLU A 185 1.14 6.75 34.11
CA GLU A 185 0.34 6.98 32.90
C GLU A 185 -0.82 5.98 32.79
N ASP A 186 -2.03 6.44 32.43
CA ASP A 186 -3.12 5.54 32.08
C ASP A 186 -2.81 4.78 30.79
N ILE A 187 -2.67 3.47 30.90
CA ILE A 187 -2.23 2.61 29.78
C ILE A 187 -3.22 2.65 28.62
N LYS A 188 -4.51 2.71 28.89
CA LYS A 188 -5.52 2.78 27.82
C LYS A 188 -5.44 4.10 27.10
N GLU A 189 -5.34 5.19 27.83
CA GLU A 189 -5.19 6.50 27.25
C GLU A 189 -3.84 6.62 26.49
N TRP A 190 -2.77 6.03 27.03
CA TRP A 190 -1.47 5.98 26.37
C TRP A 190 -1.53 5.22 25.03
N ILE A 191 -2.17 4.03 24.99
CA ILE A 191 -2.39 3.27 23.75
C ILE A 191 -3.23 4.09 22.76
N GLU A 192 -4.41 4.58 23.21
CA GLU A 192 -5.34 5.33 22.35
C GLU A 192 -4.72 6.62 21.83
N ASN A 193 -4.02 7.37 22.64
CA ASN A 193 -3.42 8.64 22.25
C ASN A 193 -2.27 8.42 21.24
N ARG A 194 -1.46 7.40 21.43
CA ARG A 194 -0.36 7.05 20.55
C ARG A 194 -0.82 6.50 19.22
N ARG A 195 -1.89 5.68 19.23
CA ARG A 195 -2.48 5.07 18.02
C ARG A 195 -3.07 6.09 17.06
N PHE A 196 -3.42 7.28 17.51
CA PHE A 196 -4.11 8.29 16.71
C PHE A 196 -3.29 9.54 16.43
N THR A 197 -1.98 9.46 16.44
CA THR A 197 -1.11 10.50 15.88
C THR A 197 -0.91 10.29 14.38
N LEU A 198 -0.61 11.37 13.67
CA LEU A 198 -0.30 11.27 12.24
C LEU A 198 0.92 10.36 11.99
N LYS A 199 1.95 10.41 12.85
CA LYS A 199 3.11 9.52 12.79
C LYS A 199 2.68 8.05 12.82
N GLN A 200 1.79 7.69 13.71
CA GLN A 200 1.31 6.31 13.82
C GLN A 200 0.48 5.88 12.61
N LEU A 201 -0.36 6.76 12.07
CA LEU A 201 -1.08 6.47 10.83
C LEU A 201 -0.14 6.29 9.63
N MET A 202 0.99 7.04 9.57
CA MET A 202 2.01 6.88 8.52
C MET A 202 2.75 5.56 8.60
N LEU A 203 2.90 5.02 9.80
CA LEU A 203 3.65 3.79 10.06
C LEU A 203 2.72 2.56 10.15
N SER A 204 1.41 2.77 10.30
CA SER A 204 0.45 1.67 10.29
C SER A 204 0.09 1.33 8.85
N ASP A 205 0.38 0.10 8.47
CA ASP A 205 0.31 -0.38 7.10
C ASP A 205 -1.07 -0.97 6.74
N ARG A 206 -2.15 -0.47 7.35
CA ARG A 206 -3.50 -1.02 7.15
C ARG A 206 -3.95 -0.98 5.69
N LEU A 207 -3.54 0.04 4.93
CA LEU A 207 -3.82 0.13 3.49
C LEU A 207 -3.06 -0.91 2.65
N GLN A 208 -2.09 -1.64 3.20
CA GLN A 208 -1.48 -2.78 2.52
C GLN A 208 -2.35 -4.05 2.60
N THR A 209 -3.18 -4.18 3.61
CA THR A 209 -4.04 -5.37 3.82
C THR A 209 -5.47 -5.17 3.37
N GLU A 210 -5.99 -3.94 3.46
CA GLU A 210 -7.36 -3.59 3.05
C GLU A 210 -7.31 -2.42 2.06
N THR A 211 -8.11 -2.46 1.01
CA THR A 211 -8.24 -1.31 0.12
C THR A 211 -9.12 -0.25 0.77
N LEU A 212 -8.89 1.04 0.46
CA LEU A 212 -9.78 2.12 0.92
C LEU A 212 -11.22 1.89 0.46
N LYS A 213 -11.40 1.24 -0.70
CA LYS A 213 -12.70 0.80 -1.22
C LYS A 213 -13.40 -0.16 -0.26
N ASP A 214 -12.70 -1.17 0.28
CA ASP A 214 -13.28 -2.13 1.23
C ASP A 214 -13.71 -1.45 2.52
N ILE A 215 -12.90 -0.50 3.00
CA ILE A 215 -13.23 0.31 4.18
C ILE A 215 -14.46 1.18 3.93
N ILE A 216 -14.57 1.81 2.76
CA ILE A 216 -15.74 2.60 2.38
C ILE A 216 -16.98 1.72 2.26
N LEU A 217 -16.87 0.52 1.67
CA LEU A 217 -17.95 -0.45 1.64
C LEU A 217 -18.41 -0.85 3.04
N ALA A 218 -17.47 -1.08 3.97
CA ALA A 218 -17.80 -1.35 5.38
C ALA A 218 -18.52 -0.17 6.05
N VAL A 219 -18.14 1.06 5.72
CA VAL A 219 -18.82 2.28 6.18
C VAL A 219 -20.21 2.39 5.58
N GLU A 220 -20.39 2.14 4.28
CA GLU A 220 -21.71 2.13 3.60
C GLU A 220 -22.68 1.13 4.25
N GLN A 221 -22.20 -0.06 4.60
CA GLN A 221 -23.02 -1.07 5.29
C GLN A 221 -23.55 -0.65 6.67
N ARG A 222 -22.96 0.40 7.28
CA ARG A 222 -23.45 0.98 8.56
C ARG A 222 -24.66 1.88 8.37
N PHE A 223 -24.94 2.29 7.13
CA PHE A 223 -26.18 2.98 6.82
C PHE A 223 -27.33 1.96 6.74
N GLY A 224 -28.49 2.30 7.29
CA GLY A 224 -29.64 1.42 7.25
C GLY A 224 -30.18 1.22 5.81
N ALA A 225 -30.84 0.10 5.58
CA ALA A 225 -31.45 -0.25 4.29
C ALA A 225 -32.47 0.79 3.75
N ASN A 226 -32.90 1.73 4.57
CA ASN A 226 -33.85 2.79 4.22
C ASN A 226 -33.17 4.11 3.77
N ASP A 227 -31.85 4.23 3.88
CA ASP A 227 -31.14 5.41 3.40
C ASP A 227 -30.81 5.22 1.91
N SER A 228 -31.09 6.26 1.09
CA SER A 228 -30.71 6.22 -0.31
C SER A 228 -29.16 6.19 -0.44
N SER A 229 -28.67 5.53 -1.48
CA SER A 229 -27.23 5.48 -1.76
C SER A 229 -26.62 6.89 -1.90
N ASP A 230 -27.37 7.84 -2.44
CA ASP A 230 -26.97 9.25 -2.54
C ASP A 230 -26.74 9.91 -1.18
N LYS A 231 -27.58 9.61 -0.21
CA LYS A 231 -27.48 10.17 1.14
C LYS A 231 -26.29 9.56 1.87
N ALA A 232 -26.08 8.25 1.74
CA ALA A 232 -24.92 7.57 2.31
C ALA A 232 -23.62 8.15 1.73
N PHE A 233 -23.56 8.31 0.41
CA PHE A 233 -22.43 8.96 -0.27
C PHE A 233 -22.11 10.33 0.31
N GLU A 234 -23.12 11.22 0.39
CA GLU A 234 -22.95 12.60 0.88
C GLU A 234 -22.37 12.62 2.31
N GLU A 235 -22.85 11.75 3.17
CA GLU A 235 -22.43 11.72 4.57
C GLU A 235 -21.04 11.10 4.74
N ILE A 236 -20.71 10.03 4.02
CA ILE A 236 -19.36 9.46 4.00
C ILE A 236 -18.36 10.50 3.50
N PHE A 237 -18.74 11.23 2.46
CA PHE A 237 -17.91 12.27 1.89
C PHE A 237 -17.61 13.40 2.89
N LYS A 238 -18.59 13.78 3.73
CA LYS A 238 -18.38 14.75 4.82
C LYS A 238 -17.40 14.22 5.87
N LEU A 239 -17.47 12.92 6.21
CA LEU A 239 -16.55 12.31 7.17
C LEU A 239 -15.12 12.27 6.63
N ILE A 240 -14.94 11.88 5.37
CA ILE A 240 -13.63 11.87 4.70
C ILE A 240 -13.03 13.28 4.66
N PHE A 241 -13.82 14.28 4.27
CA PHE A 241 -13.41 15.67 4.27
C PHE A 241 -12.97 16.17 5.66
N THR A 242 -13.71 15.78 6.69
CA THR A 242 -13.41 16.14 8.07
C THR A 242 -12.09 15.49 8.54
N LYS A 243 -11.89 14.23 8.18
CA LYS A 243 -10.66 13.50 8.48
C LYS A 243 -9.44 14.11 7.78
N LEU A 244 -9.57 14.42 6.50
CA LEU A 244 -8.52 15.09 5.73
C LEU A 244 -8.08 16.41 6.36
N TYR A 245 -9.04 17.18 6.87
CA TYR A 245 -8.75 18.43 7.57
C TYR A 245 -7.89 18.17 8.82
N ASP A 246 -8.28 17.20 9.64
CA ASP A 246 -7.57 16.89 10.88
C ASP A 246 -6.13 16.40 10.61
N GLU A 247 -5.97 15.53 9.62
CA GLU A 247 -4.65 15.03 9.18
C GLU A 247 -3.78 16.15 8.59
N LYS A 248 -4.36 17.03 7.74
CA LYS A 248 -3.64 18.17 7.16
C LYS A 248 -3.14 19.13 8.24
N MET A 249 -3.99 19.47 9.20
CA MET A 249 -3.59 20.35 10.30
C MET A 249 -2.49 19.72 11.16
N SER A 250 -2.56 18.40 11.39
CA SER A 250 -1.49 17.68 12.10
C SER A 250 -0.20 17.61 11.30
N SER A 251 -0.27 17.52 9.97
CA SER A 251 0.90 17.59 9.08
C SER A 251 1.55 18.98 9.13
N ASP A 252 0.77 20.04 9.08
CA ASP A 252 1.28 21.43 9.16
C ASP A 252 1.98 21.69 10.50
N ASP A 253 1.43 21.20 11.61
CA ASP A 253 2.03 21.27 12.93
C ASP A 253 3.36 20.49 12.99
N ALA A 254 3.39 19.29 12.40
CA ALA A 254 4.58 18.46 12.33
C ALA A 254 5.68 19.10 11.44
N ASP A 255 5.31 19.73 10.35
CA ASP A 255 6.25 20.44 9.47
C ASP A 255 6.89 21.65 10.16
N ALA A 256 6.13 22.38 10.96
CA ALA A 256 6.66 23.47 11.77
C ALA A 256 7.72 22.94 12.77
N THR A 257 7.46 21.77 13.36
CA THR A 257 8.40 21.09 14.27
C THR A 257 9.57 20.48 13.50
N ALA A 258 9.35 19.84 12.35
CA ALA A 258 10.38 19.25 11.50
C ALA A 258 11.35 20.29 10.94
N ASN A 259 10.92 21.53 10.69
CA ASN A 259 11.80 22.61 10.32
C ASN A 259 12.81 22.94 11.44
N GLN A 260 12.44 22.80 12.72
CA GLN A 260 13.38 22.87 13.83
C GLN A 260 14.31 21.66 13.86
N ILE A 261 13.84 20.50 13.42
CA ILE A 261 14.57 19.22 13.44
C ILE A 261 15.47 19.05 12.22
N LYS A 262 15.15 19.67 11.07
CA LYS A 262 16.00 19.67 9.87
C LYS A 262 17.42 20.17 10.16
N TYR A 263 17.57 21.02 11.18
CA TYR A 263 18.87 21.42 11.69
C TYR A 263 19.56 20.37 12.58
N THR A 264 18.87 19.31 12.99
CA THR A 264 19.41 18.25 13.86
C THR A 264 19.71 16.94 13.14
N GLY A 265 19.35 16.80 11.88
CA GLY A 265 19.61 15.62 11.04
C GLY A 265 18.81 14.35 11.41
N LYS A 266 17.83 14.45 12.29
CA LYS A 266 17.00 13.29 12.73
C LYS A 266 16.00 12.86 11.64
N LYS A 267 15.81 11.55 11.50
CA LYS A 267 14.74 10.98 10.66
C LYS A 267 13.38 11.14 11.36
N LEU A 268 12.30 11.16 10.59
CA LEU A 268 10.92 11.24 11.14
C LEU A 268 10.65 10.15 12.19
N SER A 269 11.20 8.96 11.99
CA SER A 269 11.13 7.83 12.94
C SER A 269 11.84 8.09 14.27
N GLU A 270 12.80 9.04 14.31
CA GLU A 270 13.59 9.40 15.48
C GLU A 270 12.99 10.59 16.26
N ILE A 271 11.90 11.16 15.74
CA ILE A 271 11.20 12.27 16.38
C ILE A 271 10.28 11.69 17.46
N ASP A 272 10.35 12.25 18.66
CA ASP A 272 9.46 11.83 19.75
C ASP A 272 8.00 12.02 19.35
N ASP A 273 7.21 10.98 19.57
CA ASP A 273 5.81 10.94 19.22
C ASP A 273 4.99 12.02 19.96
N SER A 274 5.48 12.52 21.10
CA SER A 274 4.87 13.63 21.84
C SER A 274 4.88 14.97 21.06
N THR A 275 5.71 15.11 20.03
CA THR A 275 5.71 16.30 19.16
C THR A 275 4.55 16.30 18.16
N PHE A 276 3.92 15.16 17.93
CA PHE A 276 2.77 15.07 17.03
C PHE A 276 1.47 15.29 17.79
N ARG A 277 0.62 16.16 17.25
CA ARG A 277 -0.72 16.38 17.78
C ARG A 277 -1.55 15.10 17.68
N VAL A 278 -2.27 14.80 18.73
CA VAL A 278 -3.24 13.72 18.68
C VAL A 278 -4.40 14.13 17.77
N LEU A 279 -4.75 13.24 16.83
CA LEU A 279 -5.84 13.49 15.89
C LEU A 279 -7.18 13.53 16.63
N GLU A 280 -8.00 14.53 16.30
CA GLU A 280 -9.34 14.70 16.84
C GLU A 280 -10.35 13.78 16.13
N PHE A 281 -10.10 13.40 14.88
CA PHE A 281 -10.95 12.47 14.13
C PHE A 281 -10.76 11.03 14.64
N ARG A 282 -11.38 10.75 15.77
CA ARG A 282 -11.34 9.43 16.44
C ARG A 282 -12.57 9.21 17.29
N ALA A 283 -12.86 7.96 17.61
CA ALA A 283 -13.92 7.55 18.52
C ALA A 283 -13.35 6.64 19.61
N LYS A 284 -13.19 7.18 20.82
CA LYS A 284 -12.81 6.40 22.00
C LYS A 284 -13.99 5.54 22.45
N ASP A 285 -13.72 4.38 23.04
CA ASP A 285 -14.77 3.52 23.60
C ASP A 285 -15.51 4.19 24.76
N SER A 286 -14.79 4.99 25.54
CA SER A 286 -15.32 5.78 26.66
C SER A 286 -16.22 6.95 26.26
N GLU A 287 -16.12 7.43 25.00
CA GLU A 287 -16.91 8.56 24.50
C GLU A 287 -18.33 8.12 24.11
N THR A 288 -19.32 8.92 24.49
CA THR A 288 -20.70 8.65 24.04
C THR A 288 -20.88 9.01 22.56
N PRO A 289 -21.89 8.43 21.87
CA PRO A 289 -22.19 8.82 20.50
C PRO A 289 -22.47 10.32 20.34
N ASP A 290 -22.99 11.00 21.37
CA ASP A 290 -23.27 12.43 21.36
C ASP A 290 -21.98 13.26 21.39
N ASP A 291 -21.01 12.86 22.22
CA ASP A 291 -19.70 13.53 22.31
C ASP A 291 -18.93 13.44 21.01
N ILE A 292 -18.91 12.24 20.39
CA ILE A 292 -18.26 12.02 19.10
C ILE A 292 -18.94 12.84 18.01
N TYR A 293 -20.29 12.83 17.95
CA TYR A 293 -21.03 13.61 16.97
C TYR A 293 -20.71 15.11 17.07
N LYS A 294 -20.69 15.67 18.28
CA LYS A 294 -20.34 17.07 18.52
C LYS A 294 -18.91 17.39 18.08
N LYS A 295 -17.97 16.52 18.43
CA LYS A 295 -16.56 16.66 18.06
C LYS A 295 -16.36 16.65 16.54
N ILE A 296 -16.92 15.66 15.85
CA ILE A 296 -16.82 15.53 14.38
C ILE A 296 -17.54 16.66 13.68
N SER A 297 -18.72 17.09 14.17
CA SER A 297 -19.44 18.25 13.61
C SER A 297 -18.63 19.54 13.74
N ASN A 298 -17.92 19.74 14.84
CA ASN A 298 -17.03 20.88 15.03
C ASN A 298 -15.83 20.83 14.08
N LEU A 299 -15.20 19.67 13.92
CA LEU A 299 -14.14 19.48 12.94
C LEU A 299 -14.62 19.73 11.51
N PHE A 300 -15.81 19.24 11.14
CA PHE A 300 -16.40 19.48 9.83
C PHE A 300 -16.61 21.00 9.58
N ASN A 301 -17.07 21.74 10.59
CA ASN A 301 -17.20 23.20 10.46
C ASN A 301 -15.84 23.88 10.26
N LYS A 302 -14.80 23.47 11.00
CA LYS A 302 -13.44 23.98 10.80
C LYS A 302 -12.93 23.66 9.38
N ALA A 303 -13.20 22.45 8.87
CA ALA A 303 -12.81 22.03 7.52
C ALA A 303 -13.50 22.88 6.44
N LYS A 304 -14.80 23.20 6.58
CA LYS A 304 -15.51 24.08 5.66
C LYS A 304 -14.93 25.50 5.60
N ILE A 305 -14.43 26.01 6.73
CA ILE A 305 -13.76 27.31 6.79
C ILE A 305 -12.40 27.25 6.09
N LYS A 306 -11.63 26.18 6.30
CA LYS A 306 -10.31 26.00 5.69
C LYS A 306 -10.39 25.84 4.18
N TRP A 307 -11.37 25.09 3.69
CA TRP A 307 -11.59 24.78 2.27
C TRP A 307 -13.00 25.21 1.82
N PRO A 308 -13.19 26.53 1.57
CA PRO A 308 -14.48 27.03 1.15
C PRO A 308 -14.88 26.47 -0.21
N GLY A 309 -16.18 26.24 -0.41
CA GLY A 309 -16.75 25.81 -1.68
C GLY A 309 -16.73 24.30 -1.94
N VAL A 310 -16.17 23.46 -1.05
CA VAL A 310 -16.34 22.00 -1.14
C VAL A 310 -17.73 21.62 -0.65
N PHE A 311 -18.15 22.17 0.49
CA PHE A 311 -19.51 22.04 1.00
C PHE A 311 -20.17 23.40 1.22
N PRO A 312 -21.50 23.50 1.08
CA PRO A 312 -22.23 24.68 1.50
C PRO A 312 -21.96 25.06 2.96
N VAL A 313 -21.98 26.36 3.25
CA VAL A 313 -21.67 26.85 4.61
C VAL A 313 -22.66 26.30 5.64
N ASP A 314 -23.92 26.14 5.25
CA ASP A 314 -25.03 25.62 6.05
C ASP A 314 -25.07 24.08 6.11
N SER A 315 -24.17 23.38 5.40
CA SER A 315 -24.11 21.92 5.42
C SER A 315 -23.77 21.39 6.82
N VAL A 316 -24.52 20.39 7.26
CA VAL A 316 -24.36 19.71 8.54
C VAL A 316 -24.30 18.19 8.36
N LEU A 317 -23.82 17.48 9.38
CA LEU A 317 -23.92 16.02 9.40
C LEU A 317 -25.36 15.59 9.67
N ASN A 318 -25.94 14.80 8.75
CA ASN A 318 -27.32 14.32 8.82
C ASN A 318 -27.43 12.83 9.17
N MET A 319 -26.42 12.30 9.87
CA MET A 319 -26.34 10.91 10.32
C MET A 319 -26.84 10.74 11.75
N GLN A 320 -27.33 9.54 12.06
CA GLN A 320 -27.56 9.16 13.45
C GLN A 320 -26.23 9.14 14.21
N LYS A 321 -26.22 9.61 15.47
CA LYS A 321 -25.02 9.75 16.28
C LYS A 321 -24.25 8.42 16.47
N ALA A 322 -25.01 7.30 16.63
CA ALA A 322 -24.43 5.97 16.72
C ALA A 322 -23.72 5.55 15.41
N THR A 323 -24.30 5.89 14.26
CA THR A 323 -23.73 5.64 12.94
C THR A 323 -22.45 6.45 12.77
N VAL A 324 -22.43 7.73 13.15
CA VAL A 324 -21.19 8.55 13.13
C VAL A 324 -20.08 7.88 13.94
N LYS A 325 -20.38 7.41 15.17
CA LYS A 325 -19.38 6.68 16.00
C LYS A 325 -18.83 5.45 15.29
N SER A 326 -19.69 4.64 14.68
CA SER A 326 -19.28 3.43 13.97
C SER A 326 -18.44 3.75 12.73
N CYS A 327 -18.85 4.72 11.91
CA CYS A 327 -18.12 5.15 10.72
C CYS A 327 -16.75 5.75 11.06
N VAL A 328 -16.68 6.56 12.13
CA VAL A 328 -15.41 7.12 12.60
C VAL A 328 -14.46 6.01 13.07
N LYS A 329 -14.97 4.97 13.73
CA LYS A 329 -14.15 3.80 14.15
C LYS A 329 -13.52 3.07 12.95
N GLU A 330 -14.23 2.93 11.85
CA GLU A 330 -13.68 2.30 10.64
C GLU A 330 -12.61 3.19 9.98
N LEU A 331 -12.90 4.48 9.83
CA LEU A 331 -12.04 5.41 9.11
C LEU A 331 -10.82 5.88 9.91
N GLN A 332 -10.88 5.90 11.26
CA GLN A 332 -9.85 6.53 12.11
C GLN A 332 -8.45 5.94 11.91
N ASN A 333 -8.34 4.66 11.60
CA ASN A 333 -7.07 3.95 11.49
C ASN A 333 -6.43 4.02 10.09
N VAL A 334 -7.04 4.74 9.16
CA VAL A 334 -6.58 4.87 7.79
C VAL A 334 -5.99 6.25 7.58
N LYS A 335 -4.78 6.36 7.05
CA LYS A 335 -4.21 7.64 6.60
C LYS A 335 -4.80 8.00 5.23
N MET A 336 -5.31 9.21 5.08
CA MET A 336 -5.89 9.70 3.83
C MET A 336 -5.12 10.86 3.22
N PHE A 337 -4.69 11.83 4.04
CA PHE A 337 -3.98 13.00 3.54
C PHE A 337 -2.59 12.62 3.04
N ASN A 338 -2.26 13.07 1.84
CA ASN A 338 -0.99 12.75 1.18
C ASN A 338 -0.78 11.23 1.06
N SER A 339 -1.88 10.49 0.88
CA SER A 339 -1.87 9.07 0.58
C SER A 339 -1.75 8.84 -0.91
N ASN A 340 -1.38 7.62 -1.28
CA ASN A 340 -1.37 7.20 -2.65
C ASN A 340 -2.74 7.46 -3.32
N LEU A 341 -2.71 8.30 -4.34
CA LEU A 341 -3.92 8.75 -5.02
C LEU A 341 -4.66 7.65 -5.76
N GLU A 342 -3.97 6.61 -6.23
CA GLU A 342 -4.64 5.48 -6.89
C GLU A 342 -5.57 4.73 -5.92
N VAL A 343 -5.13 4.54 -4.69
CA VAL A 343 -5.96 3.93 -3.64
C VAL A 343 -7.18 4.80 -3.35
N VAL A 344 -6.96 6.11 -3.36
CA VAL A 344 -8.03 7.09 -3.11
C VAL A 344 -8.99 7.16 -4.28
N ASP A 345 -8.49 7.15 -5.53
CA ASP A 345 -9.33 7.21 -6.73
C ASP A 345 -10.21 5.99 -6.92
N ASP A 346 -9.66 4.78 -6.76
CA ASP A 346 -10.45 3.54 -6.86
C ASP A 346 -11.63 3.58 -5.89
N ALA A 347 -11.40 4.11 -4.69
CA ALA A 347 -12.43 4.28 -3.69
C ALA A 347 -13.47 5.33 -4.07
N PHE A 348 -13.03 6.49 -4.60
CA PHE A 348 -13.93 7.55 -5.05
C PHE A 348 -14.62 7.19 -6.36
N GLU A 349 -13.96 6.50 -7.29
CA GLU A 349 -14.59 5.93 -8.48
C GLU A 349 -15.74 5.01 -8.10
N HIS A 350 -15.53 4.14 -7.12
CA HIS A 350 -16.58 3.25 -6.61
C HIS A 350 -17.76 4.04 -6.04
N LEU A 351 -17.51 5.04 -5.19
CA LEU A 351 -18.53 5.88 -4.59
C LEU A 351 -19.37 6.65 -5.61
N VAL A 352 -18.74 7.17 -6.67
CA VAL A 352 -19.44 7.92 -7.71
C VAL A 352 -20.21 7.00 -8.64
N ASN A 353 -19.64 5.84 -9.03
CA ASN A 353 -20.24 4.89 -9.95
C ASN A 353 -21.50 4.22 -9.41
N GLN A 354 -21.58 3.94 -8.12
CA GLN A 354 -22.80 3.39 -7.51
C GLN A 354 -24.00 4.33 -7.64
N ASN A 355 -23.76 5.63 -7.64
CA ASN A 355 -24.79 6.65 -7.67
C ASN A 355 -25.16 7.10 -9.09
N GLN A 356 -24.38 6.73 -10.11
CA GLN A 356 -24.61 7.11 -11.51
C GLN A 356 -25.41 6.08 -12.33
N LYS A 357 -26.04 5.08 -11.71
CA LYS A 357 -26.91 4.11 -12.40
C LYS A 357 -28.11 4.74 -13.16
N GLU A 358 -28.30 6.04 -13.00
CA GLU A 358 -29.34 6.81 -13.68
C GLU A 358 -28.76 7.64 -14.85
N GLY A 359 -28.27 6.99 -15.90
CA GLY A 359 -28.52 7.41 -17.28
C GLY A 359 -27.73 8.58 -17.88
N MET A 360 -26.71 9.20 -17.27
CA MET A 360 -26.06 10.39 -17.84
C MET A 360 -24.79 10.16 -18.67
N GLY A 361 -24.33 8.92 -18.86
CA GLY A 361 -23.20 8.60 -19.77
C GLY A 361 -21.85 9.20 -19.37
N GLN A 362 -21.68 9.57 -18.11
CA GLN A 362 -20.39 10.01 -17.57
C GLN A 362 -19.61 8.77 -17.12
N TYR A 363 -18.40 8.59 -17.63
CA TYR A 363 -17.54 7.46 -17.30
C TYR A 363 -16.18 7.95 -16.85
N PHE A 364 -15.64 7.33 -15.80
CA PHE A 364 -14.28 7.60 -15.38
C PHE A 364 -13.30 7.12 -16.45
N THR A 365 -12.31 7.95 -16.73
CA THR A 365 -11.21 7.56 -17.59
C THR A 365 -10.23 6.72 -16.77
N PRO A 366 -9.95 5.47 -17.19
CA PRO A 366 -8.93 4.68 -16.49
C PRO A 366 -7.58 5.39 -16.45
N ARG A 367 -6.88 5.29 -15.31
CA ARG A 367 -5.65 6.03 -15.06
C ARG A 367 -4.57 5.78 -16.09
N TYR A 368 -4.36 4.52 -16.48
CA TYR A 368 -3.39 4.20 -17.52
C TYR A 368 -3.67 4.90 -18.86
N VAL A 369 -4.93 5.23 -19.17
CA VAL A 369 -5.28 6.06 -20.33
C VAL A 369 -4.94 7.52 -20.10
N ILE A 370 -5.20 8.01 -18.89
CA ILE A 370 -4.85 9.38 -18.47
C ILE A 370 -3.33 9.56 -18.53
N ASP A 371 -2.58 8.65 -17.91
CA ASP A 371 -1.10 8.70 -17.85
C ASP A 371 -0.47 8.67 -19.24
N MET A 372 -0.98 7.79 -20.11
CA MET A 372 -0.56 7.80 -21.51
C MET A 372 -0.76 9.18 -22.17
N CYS A 373 -1.95 9.78 -22.01
CA CYS A 373 -2.23 11.09 -22.60
C CYS A 373 -1.32 12.19 -22.04
N VAL A 374 -1.09 12.17 -20.71
CA VAL A 374 -0.22 13.15 -20.04
C VAL A 374 1.23 12.99 -20.53
N GLN A 375 1.74 11.75 -20.58
CA GLN A 375 3.08 11.49 -21.10
C GLN A 375 3.25 11.92 -22.56
N MET A 376 2.26 11.60 -23.41
CA MET A 376 2.30 11.98 -24.83
C MET A 376 2.21 13.50 -25.04
N LEU A 377 1.42 14.22 -24.26
CA LEU A 377 1.35 15.69 -24.37
C LEU A 377 2.48 16.39 -23.63
N ASN A 378 3.16 15.73 -22.71
CA ASN A 378 4.35 16.20 -22.01
C ASN A 378 4.25 17.67 -21.48
N PRO A 379 3.31 17.96 -20.57
CA PRO A 379 3.12 19.30 -20.04
C PRO A 379 4.31 19.75 -19.18
N THR A 380 4.59 21.06 -19.20
CA THR A 380 5.64 21.72 -18.42
C THR A 380 5.07 22.61 -17.32
N GLN A 381 5.93 23.05 -16.39
CA GLN A 381 5.52 23.89 -15.26
C GLN A 381 5.03 25.30 -15.67
N GLU A 382 5.43 25.81 -16.84
CA GLU A 382 5.01 27.13 -17.34
C GLU A 382 3.68 27.05 -18.07
N GLU A 383 3.23 25.87 -18.47
CA GLU A 383 2.05 25.66 -19.28
C GLU A 383 0.77 25.57 -18.44
N LYS A 384 -0.30 26.11 -18.98
CA LYS A 384 -1.61 26.09 -18.35
C LYS A 384 -2.49 25.04 -18.99
N MET A 385 -3.04 24.17 -18.14
CA MET A 385 -3.85 23.02 -18.52
C MET A 385 -5.31 23.20 -18.11
N ILE A 386 -6.23 22.73 -18.94
CA ILE A 386 -7.65 22.64 -18.61
C ILE A 386 -8.25 21.30 -19.03
N ASP A 387 -9.19 20.80 -18.23
CA ASP A 387 -10.16 19.78 -18.59
C ASP A 387 -11.58 20.35 -18.49
N PRO A 388 -12.24 20.62 -19.64
CA PRO A 388 -13.59 21.21 -19.64
C PRO A 388 -14.73 20.20 -19.39
N ALA A 389 -14.42 18.93 -19.17
CA ALA A 389 -15.34 17.88 -18.78
C ALA A 389 -14.69 17.00 -17.69
N ALA A 390 -14.23 17.69 -16.63
CA ALA A 390 -13.23 17.18 -15.71
C ALA A 390 -13.65 15.95 -14.88
N GLY A 391 -14.96 15.72 -14.73
CA GLY A 391 -15.44 14.64 -13.88
C GLY A 391 -14.81 14.73 -12.48
N SER A 392 -14.10 13.70 -12.09
CA SER A 392 -13.32 13.66 -10.84
C SER A 392 -11.96 14.34 -10.91
N CYS A 393 -11.63 15.03 -11.99
CA CYS A 393 -10.33 15.68 -12.21
C CYS A 393 -9.15 14.72 -12.43
N GLY A 394 -9.35 13.56 -13.03
CA GLY A 394 -8.27 12.62 -13.33
C GLY A 394 -7.16 13.25 -14.19
N PHE A 395 -7.48 13.84 -15.33
CA PHE A 395 -6.50 14.54 -16.17
C PHE A 395 -5.79 15.70 -15.46
N PRO A 396 -6.48 16.63 -14.78
CA PRO A 396 -5.83 17.67 -13.99
C PRO A 396 -4.83 17.12 -12.98
N MET A 397 -5.22 16.09 -12.22
CA MET A 397 -4.41 15.51 -11.17
C MET A 397 -3.14 14.85 -11.70
N HIS A 398 -3.26 14.01 -12.72
CA HIS A 398 -2.10 13.31 -13.30
C HIS A 398 -1.17 14.29 -14.03
N THR A 399 -1.68 15.38 -14.57
CA THR A 399 -0.87 16.49 -15.08
C THR A 399 -0.03 17.12 -13.97
N VAL A 400 -0.61 17.36 -12.80
CA VAL A 400 0.13 17.86 -11.64
C VAL A 400 1.27 16.92 -11.26
N PHE A 401 1.00 15.59 -11.21
CA PHE A 401 2.03 14.62 -10.85
C PHE A 401 3.16 14.54 -11.87
N HIS A 402 2.83 14.56 -13.14
CA HIS A 402 3.82 14.56 -14.21
C HIS A 402 4.75 15.78 -14.10
N VAL A 403 4.20 16.97 -13.90
CA VAL A 403 5.01 18.20 -13.75
C VAL A 403 5.81 18.18 -12.45
N TRP A 404 5.24 17.70 -11.35
CA TRP A 404 5.98 17.56 -10.09
C TRP A 404 7.14 16.56 -10.20
N GLN A 405 6.95 15.45 -10.92
CA GLN A 405 8.01 14.48 -11.19
C GLN A 405 9.15 15.12 -11.97
N ARG A 406 8.83 15.93 -12.97
CA ARG A 406 9.82 16.70 -13.73
C ARG A 406 10.56 17.73 -12.87
N LEU A 407 9.89 18.37 -11.94
CA LEU A 407 10.49 19.32 -10.98
C LEU A 407 11.40 18.62 -9.97
N ASN A 408 11.16 17.35 -9.69
CA ASN A 408 11.86 16.55 -8.69
C ASN A 408 12.21 15.16 -9.23
N PRO A 409 13.06 15.05 -10.25
CA PRO A 409 13.33 13.78 -10.93
C PRO A 409 14.00 12.73 -10.03
N THR A 410 14.65 13.17 -8.94
CA THR A 410 15.32 12.28 -7.98
C THR A 410 14.47 11.97 -6.74
N ALA A 411 13.24 12.48 -6.66
CA ALA A 411 12.37 12.18 -5.51
C ALA A 411 11.87 10.74 -5.60
N PRO A 412 12.21 9.88 -4.62
CA PRO A 412 11.82 8.45 -4.68
C PRO A 412 10.31 8.27 -4.54
N ASN A 413 9.61 9.25 -3.98
CA ASN A 413 8.16 9.23 -3.88
C ASN A 413 7.60 10.64 -3.70
N LEU A 414 6.87 11.13 -4.69
CA LEU A 414 6.21 12.45 -4.67
C LEU A 414 5.17 12.58 -3.55
N PHE A 415 4.60 11.48 -3.09
CA PHE A 415 3.52 11.45 -2.10
C PHE A 415 4.02 11.39 -0.66
N THR A 416 5.26 10.99 -0.43
CA THR A 416 5.86 10.93 0.91
C THR A 416 6.58 12.20 1.33
N THR A 417 6.78 13.14 0.41
CA THR A 417 7.33 14.46 0.75
C THR A 417 6.27 15.28 1.47
N ASN A 418 6.46 15.51 2.75
CA ASN A 418 5.51 16.28 3.57
C ASN A 418 5.44 17.77 3.20
N LYS A 419 6.39 18.28 2.43
CA LYS A 419 6.48 19.69 2.08
C LYS A 419 6.65 19.87 0.58
N ARG A 420 5.65 20.50 -0.04
CA ARG A 420 5.72 20.95 -1.43
C ARG A 420 6.62 22.18 -1.57
N THR A 421 7.37 22.24 -2.65
CA THR A 421 8.11 23.46 -3.02
C THR A 421 7.12 24.54 -3.44
N GLN A 422 7.57 25.79 -3.44
CA GLN A 422 6.74 26.90 -3.92
C GLN A 422 6.35 26.71 -5.39
N ALA A 423 7.27 26.23 -6.23
CA ALA A 423 7.00 25.96 -7.65
C ALA A 423 5.93 24.89 -7.84
N GLU A 424 5.96 23.81 -7.07
CA GLU A 424 4.91 22.77 -7.10
C GLU A 424 3.55 23.34 -6.70
N THR A 425 3.50 24.17 -5.67
CA THR A 425 2.27 24.79 -5.17
C THR A 425 1.73 25.81 -6.16
N ASP A 426 2.58 26.67 -6.69
CA ASP A 426 2.21 27.71 -7.66
C ASP A 426 1.66 27.10 -8.95
N TYR A 427 2.24 25.96 -9.40
CA TYR A 427 1.75 25.26 -10.58
C TYR A 427 0.29 24.80 -10.40
N VAL A 428 -0.01 24.12 -9.31
CA VAL A 428 -1.37 23.63 -9.03
C VAL A 428 -2.36 24.78 -8.88
N GLN A 429 -1.96 25.83 -8.17
CA GLN A 429 -2.85 26.96 -7.86
C GLN A 429 -3.09 27.89 -9.05
N SER A 430 -2.22 27.91 -10.04
CA SER A 430 -2.27 28.91 -11.10
C SER A 430 -2.43 28.32 -12.50
N ASN A 431 -2.03 27.08 -12.74
CA ASN A 431 -1.86 26.55 -14.07
C ASN A 431 -2.79 25.37 -14.40
N VAL A 432 -3.46 24.75 -13.41
CA VAL A 432 -4.29 23.56 -13.63
C VAL A 432 -5.73 23.85 -13.32
N PHE A 433 -6.62 23.60 -14.30
CA PHE A 433 -8.05 23.94 -14.23
C PHE A 433 -8.93 22.73 -14.60
N GLY A 434 -10.10 22.66 -13.97
CA GLY A 434 -11.14 21.70 -14.32
C GLY A 434 -12.53 22.36 -14.31
N ILE A 435 -13.34 21.99 -15.28
CA ILE A 435 -14.74 22.42 -15.36
C ILE A 435 -15.61 21.18 -15.47
N ASP A 436 -16.66 21.11 -14.67
CA ASP A 436 -17.73 20.14 -14.84
C ASP A 436 -19.08 20.78 -14.52
N PHE A 437 -20.16 20.31 -15.11
CA PHE A 437 -21.50 20.81 -14.85
C PHE A 437 -22.18 20.18 -13.64
N SER A 438 -21.63 19.06 -13.17
CA SER A 438 -22.13 18.31 -12.03
C SER A 438 -21.48 18.80 -10.73
N GLU A 439 -22.25 19.40 -9.84
CA GLU A 439 -21.77 19.82 -8.52
C GLU A 439 -21.11 18.64 -7.75
N LYS A 440 -21.63 17.41 -7.90
CA LYS A 440 -21.04 16.21 -7.30
C LYS A 440 -19.64 15.96 -7.83
N SER A 441 -19.47 15.96 -9.15
CA SER A 441 -18.17 15.75 -9.80
C SER A 441 -17.16 16.80 -9.37
N VAL A 442 -17.56 18.07 -9.40
CA VAL A 442 -16.73 19.20 -8.95
C VAL A 442 -16.30 19.04 -7.48
N ARG A 443 -17.21 18.61 -6.63
CA ARG A 443 -16.91 18.36 -5.20
C ARG A 443 -15.90 17.25 -5.01
N VAL A 444 -16.06 16.14 -5.74
CA VAL A 444 -15.08 15.03 -5.76
C VAL A 444 -13.73 15.53 -6.26
N GLY A 445 -13.70 16.20 -7.40
CA GLY A 445 -12.49 16.76 -7.97
C GLY A 445 -11.77 17.72 -7.02
N ARG A 446 -12.50 18.60 -6.33
CA ARG A 446 -11.95 19.49 -5.30
C ARG A 446 -11.32 18.69 -4.14
N MET A 447 -11.99 17.64 -3.70
CA MET A 447 -11.48 16.83 -2.61
C MET A 447 -10.22 16.05 -2.99
N LEU A 448 -10.17 15.48 -4.18
CA LEU A 448 -8.98 14.83 -4.70
C LEU A 448 -7.80 15.80 -4.79
N ASN A 449 -8.04 17.01 -5.26
CA ASN A 449 -7.01 18.07 -5.27
C ASN A 449 -6.52 18.43 -3.87
N ILE A 450 -7.40 18.44 -2.85
CA ILE A 450 -6.99 18.62 -1.44
C ILE A 450 -6.13 17.48 -0.96
N ILE A 451 -6.49 16.23 -1.26
CA ILE A 451 -5.72 15.04 -0.90
C ILE A 451 -4.32 15.08 -1.52
N ALA A 452 -4.23 15.57 -2.76
CA ALA A 452 -2.96 15.76 -3.46
C ALA A 452 -2.09 16.90 -2.93
N GLY A 453 -2.58 17.72 -2.03
CA GLY A 453 -1.77 18.74 -1.38
C GLY A 453 -2.12 20.18 -1.66
N ASP A 454 -3.18 20.48 -2.36
CA ASP A 454 -3.88 21.76 -2.54
C ASP A 454 -4.04 22.17 -4.03
N GLY A 455 -5.10 22.83 -4.36
CA GLY A 455 -5.45 23.25 -5.74
C GLY A 455 -6.96 23.22 -5.99
N HIS A 456 -7.73 23.06 -4.96
CA HIS A 456 -9.18 22.86 -5.02
C HIS A 456 -9.96 24.03 -5.66
N THR A 457 -9.39 25.23 -5.71
CA THR A 457 -10.11 26.44 -6.15
C THR A 457 -10.34 26.48 -7.65
N ASN A 458 -9.50 25.84 -8.45
CA ASN A 458 -9.58 25.91 -9.92
C ASN A 458 -10.50 24.86 -10.55
N VAL A 459 -11.20 24.08 -9.72
CA VAL A 459 -12.26 23.18 -10.18
C VAL A 459 -13.59 23.86 -9.99
N ILE A 460 -14.30 24.09 -11.10
CA ILE A 460 -15.42 25.02 -11.15
C ILE A 460 -16.65 24.35 -11.76
N GLU A 461 -17.80 24.56 -11.13
CA GLU A 461 -19.09 24.13 -11.67
C GLU A 461 -19.57 25.09 -12.75
N LEU A 462 -19.54 24.66 -14.01
CA LEU A 462 -20.01 25.38 -15.16
C LEU A 462 -20.47 24.42 -16.26
N ASN A 463 -21.45 24.78 -17.03
CA ASN A 463 -21.79 24.10 -18.28
C ASN A 463 -20.84 24.57 -19.39
N SER A 464 -19.81 23.78 -19.70
CA SER A 464 -18.81 24.11 -20.73
C SER A 464 -19.43 24.33 -22.11
N LEU A 465 -20.54 23.66 -22.45
CA LEU A 465 -21.22 23.79 -23.75
C LEU A 465 -22.17 24.95 -23.83
N ASP A 466 -22.43 25.71 -22.76
CA ASP A 466 -23.36 26.85 -22.76
C ASP A 466 -22.72 28.13 -22.22
N TYR A 467 -21.57 28.48 -22.79
CA TYR A 467 -20.78 29.62 -22.32
C TYR A 467 -21.47 30.96 -22.40
N ARG A 468 -22.43 31.17 -23.31
CA ARG A 468 -23.20 32.44 -23.43
C ARG A 468 -24.08 32.68 -22.22
N ASN A 469 -24.54 31.63 -21.56
CA ASN A 469 -25.41 31.74 -20.41
C ASN A 469 -24.66 31.75 -19.07
N TRP A 470 -23.32 31.67 -19.05
CA TRP A 470 -22.55 31.65 -17.81
C TRP A 470 -22.84 32.83 -16.89
N GLU A 471 -22.94 34.05 -17.45
CA GLU A 471 -23.24 35.22 -16.64
C GLU A 471 -24.62 35.14 -15.98
N LYS A 472 -25.61 34.63 -16.72
CA LYS A 472 -26.98 34.53 -16.27
C LYS A 472 -27.21 33.41 -15.28
N ASP A 473 -26.66 32.22 -15.58
CA ASP A 473 -27.00 31.00 -14.87
C ASP A 473 -26.09 30.75 -13.63
N TYR A 474 -24.90 31.35 -13.63
CA TYR A 474 -23.92 31.13 -12.58
C TYR A 474 -23.46 32.42 -11.89
N LEU A 475 -22.90 33.39 -12.62
CA LEU A 475 -22.24 34.55 -12.02
C LEU A 475 -23.17 35.48 -11.24
N LYS A 476 -24.48 35.48 -11.54
CA LYS A 476 -25.50 36.24 -10.79
C LYS A 476 -26.06 35.50 -9.59
N ASP A 477 -25.74 34.16 -9.46
CA ASP A 477 -26.12 33.41 -8.28
C ASP A 477 -25.09 33.61 -7.15
N LYS A 478 -25.50 34.27 -6.09
CA LYS A 478 -24.65 34.54 -4.94
C LYS A 478 -24.10 33.26 -4.28
N LYS A 479 -24.88 32.16 -4.25
CA LYS A 479 -24.43 30.90 -3.66
C LYS A 479 -23.35 30.28 -4.51
N TRP A 480 -23.44 30.37 -5.82
CA TRP A 480 -22.42 29.92 -6.73
C TRP A 480 -21.14 30.77 -6.60
N ASP A 481 -21.32 32.10 -6.61
CA ASP A 481 -20.19 33.04 -6.48
C ASP A 481 -19.43 32.86 -5.17
N ASP A 482 -20.13 32.73 -4.05
CA ASP A 482 -19.52 32.44 -2.75
C ASP A 482 -18.60 31.15 -2.78
N LYS A 483 -18.91 30.17 -3.66
CA LYS A 483 -18.15 28.93 -3.77
C LYS A 483 -17.01 29.01 -4.80
N TYR A 484 -17.20 29.67 -5.89
CA TYR A 484 -16.36 29.52 -7.09
C TYR A 484 -15.69 30.83 -7.56
N HIS A 485 -15.95 31.96 -6.93
CA HIS A 485 -15.45 33.27 -7.32
C HIS A 485 -13.95 33.29 -7.62
N ASN A 486 -13.16 32.83 -6.70
CA ASN A 486 -11.68 32.87 -6.82
C ASN A 486 -11.17 32.01 -8.00
N GLY A 487 -11.71 30.81 -8.19
CA GLY A 487 -11.39 29.98 -9.33
C GLY A 487 -11.86 30.58 -10.66
N PHE A 488 -13.06 31.11 -10.65
CA PHE A 488 -13.63 31.74 -11.86
C PHE A 488 -12.82 32.96 -12.29
N LYS A 489 -12.40 33.82 -11.36
CA LYS A 489 -11.53 34.97 -11.67
C LYS A 489 -10.21 34.58 -12.32
N LYS A 490 -9.62 33.46 -11.89
CA LYS A 490 -8.43 32.91 -12.55
C LYS A 490 -8.74 32.40 -13.95
N LEU A 491 -9.88 31.69 -14.13
CA LEU A 491 -10.34 31.22 -15.42
C LEU A 491 -10.65 32.43 -16.37
N GLU A 492 -11.34 33.45 -15.88
CA GLU A 492 -11.62 34.70 -16.62
C GLU A 492 -10.31 35.40 -17.07
N GLY A 493 -9.27 35.31 -16.23
CA GLY A 493 -7.93 35.80 -16.59
C GLY A 493 -7.27 35.05 -17.75
N MET A 494 -7.80 33.88 -18.10
CA MET A 494 -7.34 33.09 -19.27
C MET A 494 -8.13 33.38 -20.53
N GLU A 495 -9.21 34.14 -20.43
CA GLU A 495 -10.07 34.51 -21.57
C GLU A 495 -9.26 35.32 -22.60
N HIS A 496 -9.45 35.00 -23.87
CA HIS A 496 -8.96 35.83 -24.97
C HIS A 496 -9.97 36.94 -25.29
N LYS A 497 -9.69 38.13 -24.79
CA LYS A 497 -10.56 39.31 -24.94
C LYS A 497 -10.30 40.06 -26.26
N GLY A 498 -10.54 39.43 -27.37
CA GLY A 498 -10.35 39.99 -28.71
C GLY A 498 -10.84 39.07 -29.80
N ASP A 499 -10.87 39.58 -31.02
CA ASP A 499 -11.16 38.76 -32.18
C ASP A 499 -10.05 37.74 -32.39
N ARG A 500 -10.39 36.55 -32.84
CA ARG A 500 -9.42 35.49 -33.17
C ARG A 500 -9.53 35.16 -34.65
N GLY A 501 -8.69 35.82 -35.48
CA GLY A 501 -8.82 35.79 -36.92
C GLY A 501 -10.13 36.43 -37.39
N GLU A 502 -10.87 35.71 -38.20
CA GLU A 502 -12.19 36.17 -38.67
C GLU A 502 -13.31 36.03 -37.64
N ARG A 503 -13.03 35.34 -36.52
CA ARG A 503 -14.02 35.07 -35.47
C ARG A 503 -14.07 36.22 -34.48
N LYS A 504 -15.23 36.89 -34.44
CA LYS A 504 -15.50 37.99 -33.54
C LYS A 504 -15.45 37.58 -32.10
N TYR A 505 -15.01 38.48 -31.24
CA TYR A 505 -15.07 38.32 -29.80
C TYR A 505 -16.48 38.03 -29.31
N GLU A 506 -16.63 36.98 -28.56
CA GLU A 506 -17.81 36.66 -27.74
C GLU A 506 -17.30 36.33 -26.33
N PRO A 507 -17.97 36.83 -25.26
CA PRO A 507 -17.57 36.54 -23.90
C PRO A 507 -17.49 35.04 -23.63
N TYR A 508 -16.41 34.61 -22.98
CA TYR A 508 -16.14 33.22 -22.56
C TYR A 508 -16.07 32.20 -23.70
N LYS A 509 -15.94 32.61 -24.95
CA LYS A 509 -15.82 31.71 -26.09
C LYS A 509 -14.40 31.19 -26.23
N PHE A 510 -13.43 32.09 -26.28
CA PHE A 510 -12.02 31.76 -26.52
C PHE A 510 -11.18 31.94 -25.26
N PHE A 511 -10.28 31.00 -25.03
CA PHE A 511 -9.32 31.02 -23.94
C PHE A 511 -7.89 30.77 -24.44
N ASN A 512 -6.88 30.90 -23.55
CA ASN A 512 -5.48 30.82 -23.88
C ASN A 512 -4.76 29.69 -23.12
N PHE A 513 -5.34 28.49 -23.13
CA PHE A 513 -4.70 27.33 -22.52
C PHE A 513 -3.67 26.69 -23.46
N ASP A 514 -2.59 26.18 -22.89
CA ASP A 514 -1.50 25.49 -23.58
C ASP A 514 -1.84 24.02 -23.85
N VAL A 515 -2.40 23.36 -22.85
CA VAL A 515 -2.69 21.93 -22.85
C VAL A 515 -4.14 21.70 -22.45
N LEU A 516 -4.79 20.80 -23.16
CA LEU A 516 -6.14 20.35 -22.84
C LEU A 516 -6.21 18.83 -22.93
N MET A 517 -6.80 18.22 -21.90
CA MET A 517 -7.14 16.80 -21.94
C MET A 517 -8.57 16.63 -21.47
N ALA A 518 -9.35 15.79 -22.15
CA ALA A 518 -10.74 15.60 -21.79
C ALA A 518 -11.27 14.22 -22.23
N ASN A 519 -12.20 13.70 -21.45
CA ASN A 519 -13.05 12.57 -21.81
C ASN A 519 -14.52 13.05 -21.73
N PRO A 520 -15.05 13.70 -22.79
CA PRO A 520 -16.41 14.20 -22.79
C PRO A 520 -17.44 13.06 -22.79
N PRO A 521 -18.69 13.32 -22.34
CA PRO A 521 -19.74 12.29 -22.35
C PRO A 521 -20.03 11.80 -23.77
N PHE A 522 -20.02 10.47 -23.97
CA PHE A 522 -20.26 9.84 -25.29
C PHE A 522 -21.73 9.75 -25.67
N ALA A 523 -22.61 9.88 -24.67
CA ALA A 523 -24.04 9.76 -24.86
C ALA A 523 -24.77 11.09 -24.59
N GLY A 524 -25.91 11.23 -25.20
CA GLY A 524 -26.80 12.38 -25.10
C GLY A 524 -26.56 13.39 -26.20
N ASP A 525 -27.65 13.76 -26.83
CA ASP A 525 -27.69 14.82 -27.83
C ASP A 525 -28.10 16.16 -27.20
N LEU A 526 -27.57 17.25 -27.70
CA LEU A 526 -28.03 18.59 -27.43
C LEU A 526 -29.04 18.98 -28.52
N ASP A 527 -30.23 19.42 -28.13
CA ASP A 527 -31.32 19.81 -29.03
C ASP A 527 -31.75 21.27 -28.85
N ASN A 528 -31.25 21.95 -27.83
CA ASN A 528 -31.48 23.38 -27.61
C ASN A 528 -30.83 24.18 -28.75
N GLN A 529 -31.68 24.80 -29.60
CA GLN A 529 -31.24 25.53 -30.79
C GLN A 529 -30.41 26.77 -30.47
N GLU A 530 -30.63 27.42 -29.33
CA GLU A 530 -29.83 28.55 -28.87
C GLU A 530 -28.40 28.12 -28.55
N GLN A 531 -28.25 27.02 -27.79
CA GLN A 531 -26.95 26.44 -27.49
C GLN A 531 -26.27 25.91 -28.76
N LEU A 532 -26.98 25.19 -29.62
CA LEU A 532 -26.42 24.69 -30.89
C LEU A 532 -25.91 25.82 -31.78
N SER A 533 -26.55 27.00 -31.75
CA SER A 533 -26.11 28.15 -32.55
C SER A 533 -24.74 28.71 -32.16
N GLN A 534 -24.17 28.26 -31.04
CA GLN A 534 -22.86 28.69 -30.56
C GLN A 534 -21.71 27.96 -31.28
N TYR A 535 -22.04 26.88 -32.04
CA TYR A 535 -21.07 25.95 -32.58
C TYR A 535 -21.17 25.77 -34.11
N ASP A 536 -20.04 25.80 -34.79
CA ASP A 536 -19.93 25.50 -36.22
C ASP A 536 -20.25 24.03 -36.52
N LEU A 537 -19.82 23.12 -35.63
CA LEU A 537 -20.12 21.68 -35.73
C LEU A 537 -21.60 21.33 -35.49
N SER A 538 -22.43 22.30 -35.15
CA SER A 538 -23.89 22.14 -35.18
C SER A 538 -24.46 22.09 -36.59
N LEU A 539 -23.66 22.48 -37.62
CA LEU A 539 -24.03 22.38 -39.03
C LEU A 539 -23.60 20.99 -39.56
N ASN A 540 -24.41 20.42 -40.45
CA ASN A 540 -24.01 19.20 -41.15
C ASN A 540 -23.06 19.48 -42.32
N ALA A 541 -22.56 18.40 -42.99
CA ALA A 541 -21.68 18.52 -44.14
C ALA A 541 -22.15 19.41 -45.29
N LYS A 542 -23.47 19.77 -45.34
CA LYS A 542 -24.05 20.65 -46.31
C LYS A 542 -24.28 22.07 -45.78
N GLY A 543 -23.74 22.42 -44.62
CA GLY A 543 -23.92 23.71 -43.98
C GLY A 543 -25.33 23.95 -43.42
N LYS A 544 -26.15 22.94 -43.29
CA LYS A 544 -27.53 23.07 -42.75
C LYS A 544 -27.51 22.79 -41.24
N LYS A 545 -28.31 23.61 -40.50
CA LYS A 545 -28.55 23.42 -39.07
C LYS A 545 -29.12 22.05 -38.77
N GLN A 546 -28.56 21.37 -37.76
CA GLN A 546 -29.06 20.11 -37.24
C GLN A 546 -30.04 20.39 -36.10
N ASN A 547 -31.08 19.54 -35.95
CA ASN A 547 -32.03 19.65 -34.85
C ASN A 547 -31.45 19.17 -33.53
N LYS A 548 -30.48 18.26 -33.59
CA LYS A 548 -29.77 17.72 -32.44
C LYS A 548 -28.37 17.27 -32.86
N VAL A 549 -27.43 17.40 -31.94
CA VAL A 549 -26.02 17.04 -32.16
C VAL A 549 -25.45 16.35 -30.90
N GLY A 550 -24.65 15.32 -31.09
CA GLY A 550 -23.98 14.65 -29.98
C GLY A 550 -23.09 15.59 -29.17
N ARG A 551 -23.14 15.46 -27.87
CA ARG A 551 -22.35 16.34 -26.97
C ARG A 551 -20.84 16.17 -27.24
N ASP A 552 -20.37 14.96 -27.48
CA ASP A 552 -18.96 14.67 -27.81
C ASP A 552 -18.48 15.45 -29.06
N ILE A 553 -19.33 15.64 -30.05
CA ILE A 553 -19.03 16.43 -31.25
C ILE A 553 -18.85 17.91 -30.89
N LEU A 554 -19.77 18.47 -30.10
CA LEU A 554 -19.67 19.86 -29.67
C LEU A 554 -18.46 20.12 -28.77
N PHE A 555 -18.10 19.13 -27.94
CA PHE A 555 -16.89 19.21 -27.12
C PHE A 555 -15.61 19.29 -27.94
N ILE A 556 -15.57 18.71 -29.15
CA ILE A 556 -14.41 18.88 -30.04
C ILE A 556 -14.15 20.36 -30.31
N GLU A 557 -15.19 21.09 -30.79
CA GLU A 557 -15.08 22.51 -31.07
C GLU A 557 -14.85 23.33 -29.80
N ARG A 558 -15.59 23.04 -28.73
CA ARG A 558 -15.45 23.75 -27.45
C ARG A 558 -14.05 23.63 -26.90
N ASN A 559 -13.46 22.43 -26.90
CA ASN A 559 -12.11 22.19 -26.46
C ASN A 559 -11.08 22.98 -27.30
N LEU A 560 -11.27 23.03 -28.61
CA LEU A 560 -10.43 23.85 -29.46
C LEU A 560 -10.57 25.33 -29.13
N ASN A 561 -11.74 25.80 -28.72
CA ASN A 561 -11.95 27.18 -28.31
C ASN A 561 -11.23 27.54 -26.98
N PHE A 562 -11.00 26.56 -26.09
CA PHE A 562 -10.18 26.76 -24.90
C PHE A 562 -8.68 26.87 -25.22
N LEU A 563 -8.18 26.26 -26.30
CA LEU A 563 -6.77 26.27 -26.64
C LEU A 563 -6.37 27.59 -27.37
N LYS A 564 -5.19 28.09 -27.00
CA LYS A 564 -4.50 29.14 -27.76
C LYS A 564 -3.95 28.57 -29.10
N PRO A 565 -3.59 29.36 -30.10
CA PRO A 565 -2.77 28.91 -31.22
C PRO A 565 -1.50 28.23 -30.74
N GLY A 566 -1.15 27.08 -31.33
CA GLY A 566 -0.01 26.24 -30.88
C GLY A 566 -0.31 25.36 -29.68
N GLY A 567 -1.44 25.56 -29.00
CA GLY A 567 -1.88 24.69 -27.91
C GLY A 567 -2.26 23.29 -28.38
N ARG A 568 -2.11 22.28 -27.53
CA ARG A 568 -2.30 20.86 -27.86
C ARG A 568 -3.35 20.18 -26.99
N MET A 569 -3.98 19.17 -27.57
CA MET A 569 -5.12 18.48 -26.95
C MET A 569 -4.99 16.96 -27.09
N ALA A 570 -5.40 16.23 -26.04
CA ALA A 570 -5.80 14.83 -26.13
C ALA A 570 -7.29 14.72 -25.73
N ILE A 571 -8.08 14.11 -26.59
CA ILE A 571 -9.50 13.91 -26.34
C ILE A 571 -9.90 12.46 -26.61
N VAL A 572 -10.64 11.87 -25.67
CA VAL A 572 -11.18 10.51 -25.82
C VAL A 572 -12.52 10.61 -26.56
N LEU A 573 -12.66 9.87 -27.65
CA LEU A 573 -13.86 9.89 -28.49
C LEU A 573 -14.31 8.47 -28.88
N PRO A 574 -15.59 8.25 -29.12
CA PRO A 574 -16.07 7.02 -29.74
C PRO A 574 -15.40 6.74 -31.08
N GLN A 575 -14.99 5.50 -31.34
CA GLN A 575 -14.30 5.11 -32.57
C GLN A 575 -15.09 5.46 -33.83
N GLY A 576 -16.41 5.53 -33.75
CA GLY A 576 -17.29 5.95 -34.86
C GLY A 576 -16.92 7.31 -35.44
N ARG A 577 -16.40 8.26 -34.62
CA ARG A 577 -16.02 9.59 -35.07
C ARG A 577 -14.86 9.57 -36.06
N PHE A 578 -14.05 8.51 -36.00
CA PHE A 578 -12.87 8.36 -36.87
C PHE A 578 -13.17 7.61 -38.17
N ASN A 579 -14.16 6.70 -38.20
CA ASN A 579 -14.37 5.82 -39.34
C ASN A 579 -15.74 5.96 -40.04
N ASN A 580 -16.76 6.54 -39.37
CA ASN A 580 -18.05 6.72 -40.02
C ASN A 580 -17.98 7.76 -41.13
N SER A 581 -18.56 7.44 -42.29
CA SER A 581 -18.62 8.36 -43.42
C SER A 581 -19.47 9.61 -43.13
N SER A 582 -20.52 9.50 -42.32
CA SER A 582 -21.34 10.62 -41.87
C SER A 582 -20.59 11.68 -41.07
N ASP A 583 -19.51 11.28 -40.39
CA ASP A 583 -18.71 12.11 -39.50
C ASP A 583 -17.48 12.72 -40.21
N LYS A 584 -17.39 12.58 -41.53
CA LYS A 584 -16.29 13.15 -42.33
C LYS A 584 -16.12 14.65 -42.13
N TYR A 585 -17.21 15.41 -42.00
CA TYR A 585 -17.19 16.86 -41.82
C TYR A 585 -16.54 17.27 -40.50
N ILE A 586 -16.62 16.40 -39.44
CA ILE A 586 -15.95 16.61 -38.15
C ILE A 586 -14.44 16.50 -38.34
N ARG A 587 -13.98 15.45 -39.02
CA ARG A 587 -12.55 15.25 -39.32
C ARG A 587 -11.99 16.38 -40.17
N GLU A 588 -12.71 16.81 -41.20
CA GLU A 588 -12.35 17.98 -42.01
C GLU A 588 -12.24 19.24 -41.17
N TYR A 589 -13.21 19.51 -40.28
CA TYR A 589 -13.16 20.64 -39.36
C TYR A 589 -11.89 20.59 -38.48
N ILE A 590 -11.56 19.44 -37.89
CA ILE A 590 -10.36 19.26 -37.06
C ILE A 590 -9.09 19.58 -37.88
N LEU A 591 -8.95 19.03 -39.08
CA LEU A 591 -7.78 19.22 -39.93
C LEU A 591 -7.60 20.67 -40.39
N THR A 592 -8.71 21.44 -40.53
CA THR A 592 -8.59 22.86 -40.83
C THR A 592 -8.01 23.66 -39.66
N GLN A 593 -8.27 23.25 -38.42
CA GLN A 593 -7.86 23.95 -37.20
C GLN A 593 -6.52 23.47 -36.65
N CYS A 594 -6.15 22.21 -36.88
CA CYS A 594 -5.07 21.55 -36.16
C CYS A 594 -4.20 20.66 -37.06
N ARG A 595 -2.93 20.50 -36.67
CA ARG A 595 -2.10 19.37 -37.03
C ARG A 595 -2.62 18.16 -36.28
N LEU A 596 -2.88 17.08 -36.99
CA LEU A 596 -3.16 15.78 -36.37
C LEU A 596 -1.83 15.17 -35.91
N LEU A 597 -1.67 14.94 -34.62
CA LEU A 597 -0.46 14.38 -34.01
C LEU A 597 -0.52 12.86 -33.98
N ALA A 598 -1.61 12.35 -33.37
CA ALA A 598 -1.77 10.90 -33.20
C ALA A 598 -3.23 10.48 -33.10
N VAL A 599 -3.50 9.21 -33.44
CA VAL A 599 -4.75 8.50 -33.13
C VAL A 599 -4.40 7.18 -32.46
N ILE A 600 -4.85 7.00 -31.22
CA ILE A 600 -4.59 5.79 -30.44
C ILE A 600 -5.91 5.03 -30.25
N GLY A 601 -6.02 3.85 -30.85
CA GLY A 601 -7.15 2.96 -30.65
C GLY A 601 -7.04 2.26 -29.29
N LEU A 602 -8.08 2.40 -28.45
CA LEU A 602 -8.13 1.72 -27.15
C LEU A 602 -8.79 0.33 -27.27
N HIS A 603 -8.40 -0.60 -26.41
CA HIS A 603 -9.02 -1.91 -26.35
C HIS A 603 -10.50 -1.80 -25.94
N GLY A 604 -11.37 -2.65 -26.52
CA GLY A 604 -12.83 -2.56 -26.31
C GLY A 604 -13.30 -2.74 -24.89
N ASN A 605 -12.47 -3.28 -23.99
CA ASN A 605 -12.80 -3.50 -22.59
C ASN A 605 -12.41 -2.33 -21.67
N VAL A 606 -11.71 -1.33 -22.16
CA VAL A 606 -11.15 -0.23 -21.32
C VAL A 606 -12.24 0.46 -20.47
N PHE A 607 -13.40 0.72 -21.04
CA PHE A 607 -14.50 1.40 -20.34
C PHE A 607 -15.60 0.46 -19.80
N LYS A 608 -15.38 -0.85 -19.85
CA LYS A 608 -16.30 -1.80 -19.17
C LYS A 608 -16.17 -1.66 -17.63
N PRO A 609 -17.22 -1.99 -16.85
CA PRO A 609 -18.55 -2.47 -17.28
C PRO A 609 -19.49 -1.35 -17.76
N HIS A 610 -19.07 -0.08 -17.72
CA HIS A 610 -19.95 1.09 -17.92
C HIS A 610 -20.43 1.23 -19.36
N THR A 611 -19.58 0.95 -20.33
CA THR A 611 -19.95 0.96 -21.75
C THR A 611 -19.15 -0.05 -22.55
N GLY A 612 -19.79 -0.64 -23.58
CA GLY A 612 -19.14 -1.45 -24.59
C GLY A 612 -18.65 -0.63 -25.80
N THR A 613 -18.76 0.70 -25.78
CA THR A 613 -18.34 1.55 -26.88
C THR A 613 -16.82 1.52 -27.01
N LYS A 614 -16.32 1.07 -28.16
CA LYS A 614 -14.90 1.16 -28.48
C LYS A 614 -14.51 2.61 -28.71
N THR A 615 -13.43 3.05 -28.12
CA THR A 615 -12.97 4.43 -28.09
C THR A 615 -11.57 4.56 -28.68
N SER A 616 -11.21 5.77 -29.03
CA SER A 616 -9.85 6.13 -29.43
C SER A 616 -9.51 7.50 -28.84
N VAL A 617 -8.22 7.74 -28.63
CA VAL A 617 -7.71 9.04 -28.22
C VAL A 617 -7.21 9.77 -29.44
N LEU A 618 -7.68 10.99 -29.62
CA LEU A 618 -7.23 11.92 -30.65
C LEU A 618 -6.25 12.91 -30.05
N LEU A 619 -5.05 13.01 -30.60
CA LEU A 619 -4.06 14.02 -30.22
C LEU A 619 -3.89 15.01 -31.38
N VAL A 620 -4.02 16.29 -31.07
CA VAL A 620 -3.90 17.38 -32.04
C VAL A 620 -3.17 18.60 -31.46
N GLN A 621 -2.57 19.40 -32.35
CA GLN A 621 -2.00 20.70 -31.99
C GLN A 621 -2.58 21.77 -32.91
N LYS A 622 -3.02 22.91 -32.37
CA LYS A 622 -3.56 24.01 -33.19
C LYS A 622 -2.50 24.60 -34.06
N TRP A 623 -2.87 24.88 -35.33
CA TRP A 623 -2.00 25.58 -36.25
C TRP A 623 -1.63 26.97 -35.75
N THR A 624 -0.42 27.40 -36.09
CA THR A 624 0.09 28.76 -35.91
C THR A 624 0.55 29.34 -37.24
N ASP A 625 0.51 30.67 -37.37
CA ASP A 625 1.09 31.43 -38.46
C ASP A 625 1.73 32.72 -37.91
N GLU A 626 2.38 33.48 -38.75
CA GLU A 626 3.06 34.73 -38.40
C GLU A 626 2.12 35.81 -37.84
N ASN A 627 0.79 35.71 -38.14
CA ASN A 627 -0.22 36.71 -37.77
C ASN A 627 -1.09 36.28 -36.60
N CYS A 628 -0.91 35.09 -36.03
CA CYS A 628 -1.78 34.58 -34.96
C CYS A 628 -1.54 35.26 -33.61
N GLY A 629 -0.56 36.13 -33.46
CA GLY A 629 -0.21 36.78 -32.19
C GLY A 629 0.47 35.89 -31.14
N TYR A 630 0.87 34.68 -31.53
CA TYR A 630 1.56 33.71 -30.69
C TYR A 630 2.81 33.20 -31.40
N PRO A 631 3.76 32.57 -30.70
CA PRO A 631 4.92 31.95 -31.32
C PRO A 631 4.53 30.98 -32.44
N ASN A 632 5.22 31.04 -33.56
CA ASN A 632 4.95 30.16 -34.70
C ASN A 632 5.59 28.77 -34.50
N ILE A 633 4.98 27.95 -33.67
CA ILE A 633 5.52 26.65 -33.21
C ILE A 633 4.84 25.44 -33.88
N CYS A 634 3.77 25.65 -34.65
CA CYS A 634 3.05 24.61 -35.36
C CYS A 634 2.57 25.14 -36.71
N SER A 635 3.50 25.46 -37.58
CA SER A 635 3.20 25.99 -38.91
C SER A 635 2.55 24.96 -39.81
N LYS A 636 1.56 25.41 -40.60
CA LYS A 636 0.92 24.58 -41.61
C LYS A 636 1.91 24.33 -42.76
N PRO A 637 2.18 23.06 -43.12
CA PRO A 637 3.06 22.78 -44.26
C PRO A 637 2.51 23.40 -45.54
N ALA A 638 3.42 23.74 -46.47
CA ALA A 638 3.00 24.20 -47.78
C ALA A 638 2.29 23.05 -48.51
N PRO A 639 1.19 23.34 -49.23
CA PRO A 639 0.52 22.34 -50.01
C PRO A 639 1.42 21.85 -51.18
N ASP A 640 1.26 20.60 -51.59
CA ASP A 640 1.87 20.01 -52.77
C ASP A 640 1.29 20.60 -54.06
N GLU A 641 1.77 20.14 -55.22
CA GLU A 641 1.30 20.57 -56.55
C GLU A 641 -0.20 20.31 -56.77
N ASN A 642 -0.82 19.42 -55.98
CA ASN A 642 -2.23 19.08 -56.03
C ASN A 642 -3.08 19.81 -54.94
N GLY A 643 -2.44 20.65 -54.14
CA GLY A 643 -3.07 21.36 -53.04
C GLY A 643 -3.21 20.51 -51.75
N ASN A 644 -2.58 19.34 -51.66
CA ASN A 644 -2.62 18.51 -50.47
C ASN A 644 -1.55 18.93 -49.47
N ILE A 645 -1.90 18.85 -48.19
CA ILE A 645 -0.97 19.06 -47.07
C ILE A 645 -0.63 17.68 -46.51
N ASP A 646 0.66 17.37 -46.47
CA ASP A 646 1.17 16.10 -45.94
C ASP A 646 2.18 16.33 -44.84
N TYR A 647 2.12 15.48 -43.81
CA TYR A 647 3.03 15.43 -42.67
C TYR A 647 2.88 14.09 -41.94
N PRO A 648 3.89 13.64 -41.21
CA PRO A 648 3.82 12.41 -40.43
C PRO A 648 2.76 12.47 -39.34
N ILE A 649 2.04 11.35 -39.14
CA ILE A 649 1.02 11.16 -38.14
C ILE A 649 1.27 9.84 -37.41
N PHE A 650 1.23 9.83 -36.11
CA PHE A 650 1.42 8.63 -35.29
C PHE A 650 0.11 7.84 -35.16
N PHE A 651 0.17 6.53 -35.44
CA PHE A 651 -0.96 5.64 -35.20
C PHE A 651 -0.53 4.45 -34.34
N ALA A 652 -1.32 4.15 -33.32
CA ALA A 652 -1.14 2.97 -32.49
C ALA A 652 -2.48 2.39 -32.04
N THR A 653 -2.47 1.14 -31.61
CA THR A 653 -3.64 0.46 -31.05
C THR A 653 -3.23 -0.35 -29.85
N MET A 654 -3.91 -0.14 -28.74
CA MET A 654 -3.77 -0.93 -27.53
C MET A 654 -4.19 -2.39 -27.82
N GLN A 655 -3.27 -3.33 -27.68
CA GLN A 655 -3.47 -4.75 -27.95
C GLN A 655 -3.83 -5.49 -26.66
N GLU A 656 -3.18 -5.16 -25.55
CA GLU A 656 -3.36 -5.85 -24.28
C GLU A 656 -4.63 -5.37 -23.54
N PRO A 657 -5.54 -6.29 -23.21
CA PRO A 657 -6.74 -5.93 -22.46
C PRO A 657 -6.38 -5.60 -20.99
N SER A 658 -6.76 -4.43 -20.55
CA SER A 658 -6.62 -4.00 -19.15
C SER A 658 -7.74 -4.48 -18.24
N LYS A 659 -8.84 -4.93 -18.83
CA LYS A 659 -10.03 -5.45 -18.15
C LYS A 659 -10.55 -6.67 -18.90
N ASP A 660 -11.18 -7.57 -18.17
CA ASP A 660 -11.86 -8.73 -18.75
C ASP A 660 -13.23 -8.34 -19.38
N ASN A 661 -13.97 -9.33 -19.82
CA ASN A 661 -15.27 -9.10 -20.42
C ASN A 661 -16.35 -8.63 -19.42
N SER A 662 -16.15 -8.87 -18.12
CA SER A 662 -17.03 -8.42 -17.04
C SER A 662 -16.73 -6.97 -16.63
N GLY A 663 -15.52 -6.48 -16.95
CA GLY A 663 -15.05 -5.15 -16.59
C GLY A 663 -14.10 -5.14 -15.38
N ASP A 664 -13.74 -6.32 -14.88
CA ASP A 664 -12.76 -6.46 -13.80
C ASP A 664 -11.34 -6.20 -14.32
N LYS A 665 -10.53 -5.49 -13.53
CA LYS A 665 -9.14 -5.19 -13.89
C LYS A 665 -8.33 -6.49 -14.00
N ILE A 666 -7.52 -6.61 -15.05
CA ILE A 666 -6.52 -7.65 -15.19
C ILE A 666 -5.21 -7.11 -14.62
N TYR A 667 -4.69 -7.77 -13.59
CA TYR A 667 -3.47 -7.34 -12.93
C TYR A 667 -2.25 -8.12 -13.44
N VAL A 668 -1.10 -7.49 -13.40
CA VAL A 668 0.19 -8.17 -13.59
C VAL A 668 0.50 -8.96 -12.32
N THR A 669 0.83 -10.24 -12.46
CA THR A 669 1.16 -11.12 -11.33
C THR A 669 2.47 -11.83 -11.58
N GLU A 670 3.20 -12.10 -10.51
CA GLU A 670 4.40 -12.93 -10.50
C GLU A 670 4.12 -14.22 -9.74
N ASN A 671 4.61 -15.34 -10.26
CA ASN A 671 4.58 -16.62 -9.58
C ASN A 671 5.86 -16.82 -8.80
N TYR A 672 5.73 -17.17 -7.55
CA TYR A 672 6.84 -17.47 -6.65
C TYR A 672 6.88 -18.95 -6.30
N VAL A 673 8.07 -19.44 -6.06
CA VAL A 673 8.31 -20.79 -5.58
C VAL A 673 9.32 -20.79 -4.45
N SER A 674 9.06 -21.58 -3.43
CA SER A 674 10.06 -21.93 -2.41
C SER A 674 10.11 -23.45 -2.25
N TRP A 675 11.30 -23.99 -2.08
CA TRP A 675 11.53 -25.42 -2.01
C TRP A 675 12.37 -25.77 -0.80
N THR A 676 11.84 -26.65 0.06
CA THR A 676 12.49 -27.11 1.29
C THR A 676 12.55 -28.63 1.31
N SER A 677 13.72 -29.19 1.60
CA SER A 677 13.92 -30.62 1.79
C SER A 677 14.26 -30.92 3.25
N TYR A 678 13.88 -32.11 3.70
CA TYR A 678 14.13 -32.60 5.04
C TYR A 678 14.83 -33.96 4.98
N ALA A 679 16.04 -34.02 5.51
CA ALA A 679 16.82 -35.26 5.68
C ALA A 679 16.75 -35.71 7.13
N TYR A 680 16.56 -37.02 7.35
CA TYR A 680 16.41 -37.60 8.68
C TYR A 680 17.55 -38.60 8.92
N THR A 681 18.38 -38.36 9.95
CA THR A 681 19.45 -39.24 10.38
C THR A 681 19.22 -39.68 11.83
N THR A 682 19.18 -40.97 12.07
CA THR A 682 19.05 -41.52 13.41
C THR A 682 20.42 -41.96 13.94
N LEU A 683 20.80 -41.45 15.10
CA LEU A 683 22.11 -41.70 15.68
C LEU A 683 22.05 -41.98 17.20
N GLU A 684 23.08 -42.66 17.71
CA GLU A 684 23.29 -42.76 19.14
C GLU A 684 23.88 -41.43 19.66
N VAL A 685 23.23 -40.84 20.63
CA VAL A 685 23.70 -39.62 21.31
C VAL A 685 24.21 -40.02 22.69
N TYR A 686 25.47 -39.68 22.98
CA TYR A 686 26.13 -39.96 24.23
C TYR A 686 26.14 -38.71 25.11
N ILE A 687 25.48 -38.79 26.29
CA ILE A 687 25.31 -37.65 27.20
C ILE A 687 26.03 -37.94 28.48
N ARG A 688 27.00 -37.12 28.88
CA ARG A 688 27.67 -37.20 30.17
C ARG A 688 26.71 -36.80 31.29
N LYS A 689 26.49 -37.70 32.25
CA LYS A 689 25.48 -37.47 33.32
C LYS A 689 25.87 -36.36 34.29
N ALA A 690 27.15 -36.05 34.43
CA ALA A 690 27.63 -35.07 35.40
C ALA A 690 27.21 -33.64 35.07
N ASP A 691 27.19 -33.31 33.79
CA ASP A 691 26.91 -31.96 33.28
C ASP A 691 25.81 -31.93 32.21
N ASN A 692 25.24 -33.08 31.87
CA ASN A 692 24.20 -33.25 30.84
C ASN A 692 24.63 -32.77 29.44
N VAL A 693 25.95 -32.85 29.13
CA VAL A 693 26.54 -32.44 27.86
C VAL A 693 26.60 -33.60 26.92
N GLU A 694 26.27 -33.36 25.65
CA GLU A 694 26.50 -34.31 24.57
C GLU A 694 28.00 -34.41 24.29
N VAL A 695 28.49 -35.62 24.16
CA VAL A 695 29.91 -35.90 23.92
C VAL A 695 30.10 -36.77 22.69
N ALA A 696 31.28 -36.72 22.09
CA ALA A 696 31.61 -37.57 20.95
C ALA A 696 31.69 -39.06 21.38
N LYS A 697 31.36 -39.96 20.44
CA LYS A 697 31.45 -41.41 20.66
C LYS A 697 32.84 -41.82 21.12
N THR A 698 33.88 -41.19 20.63
CA THR A 698 35.29 -41.45 21.01
C THR A 698 35.53 -41.17 22.49
N GLU A 699 34.92 -40.17 23.09
CA GLU A 699 34.98 -39.90 24.53
C GLU A 699 34.26 -40.99 25.33
N TYR A 700 33.09 -41.40 24.91
CA TYR A 700 32.35 -42.49 25.54
C TYR A 700 33.09 -43.80 25.45
N ASP A 701 33.67 -44.12 24.28
CA ASP A 701 34.38 -45.37 24.06
C ASP A 701 35.68 -45.48 24.90
N SER A 702 36.36 -44.37 25.14
CA SER A 702 37.57 -44.24 25.94
C SER A 702 37.31 -44.12 27.45
N ALA A 703 36.07 -43.96 27.88
CA ALA A 703 35.70 -43.71 29.27
C ALA A 703 35.91 -44.97 30.16
N ALA A 704 36.57 -44.79 31.29
CA ALA A 704 36.81 -45.89 32.28
C ALA A 704 35.50 -46.39 32.92
N LYS A 705 34.46 -45.51 33.01
CA LYS A 705 33.14 -45.85 33.55
C LYS A 705 32.03 -45.44 32.59
N LYS A 706 31.61 -46.34 31.70
CA LYS A 706 30.50 -46.11 30.77
C LYS A 706 29.18 -45.82 31.46
N SER A 707 28.99 -46.22 32.70
CA SER A 707 27.81 -45.89 33.53
C SER A 707 27.68 -44.42 33.88
N ALA A 708 28.74 -43.62 33.69
CA ALA A 708 28.70 -42.16 33.85
C ALA A 708 28.01 -41.44 32.67
N TYR A 709 27.65 -42.15 31.62
CA TYR A 709 27.00 -41.63 30.44
C TYR A 709 25.60 -42.21 30.28
N LYS A 710 24.74 -41.44 29.62
CA LYS A 710 23.44 -41.90 29.13
C LYS A 710 23.53 -41.99 27.62
N VAL A 711 23.18 -43.14 27.07
CA VAL A 711 23.05 -43.31 25.62
C VAL A 711 21.59 -43.26 25.26
N LYS A 712 21.21 -42.42 24.30
CA LYS A 712 19.87 -42.36 23.71
C LYS A 712 19.98 -42.45 22.19
N ILE A 713 18.95 -42.98 21.57
CA ILE A 713 18.78 -42.93 20.12
C ILE A 713 17.93 -41.68 19.81
N GLU A 714 18.41 -40.87 18.90
CA GLU A 714 17.76 -39.63 18.49
C GLU A 714 17.73 -39.53 16.97
N THR A 715 16.57 -39.18 16.42
CA THR A 715 16.45 -38.85 15.00
C THR A 715 16.60 -37.35 14.86
N ARG A 716 17.61 -36.91 14.16
CA ARG A 716 17.84 -35.52 13.79
C ARG A 716 17.29 -35.23 12.42
N VAL A 717 16.78 -34.08 12.25
CA VAL A 717 16.29 -33.60 10.96
C VAL A 717 17.18 -32.44 10.50
N GLU A 718 17.67 -32.55 9.30
CA GLU A 718 18.37 -31.48 8.61
C GLU A 718 17.39 -30.86 7.60
N LYS A 719 17.09 -29.56 7.78
CA LYS A 719 16.25 -28.78 6.89
C LYS A 719 17.15 -28.04 5.91
N THR A 720 16.98 -28.30 4.63
CA THR A 720 17.71 -27.61 3.56
C THR A 720 16.72 -26.75 2.77
N GLU A 721 16.86 -25.45 2.82
CA GLU A 721 16.15 -24.51 1.95
C GLU A 721 16.95 -24.36 0.66
N HIS A 722 16.33 -24.76 -0.46
CA HIS A 722 16.96 -24.62 -1.77
C HIS A 722 17.00 -23.16 -2.16
N LYS A 723 18.13 -22.75 -2.74
CA LYS A 723 18.38 -21.36 -3.12
C LYS A 723 18.60 -21.29 -4.63
N ASN A 724 18.18 -20.15 -5.22
CA ASN A 724 18.53 -19.85 -6.59
C ASN A 724 20.01 -19.45 -6.72
N ALA A 725 20.46 -19.13 -7.95
CA ALA A 725 21.83 -18.73 -8.22
C ALA A 725 22.29 -17.50 -7.40
N ASP A 726 21.37 -16.61 -7.04
CA ASP A 726 21.63 -15.40 -6.25
C ASP A 726 21.56 -15.63 -4.73
N GLY A 727 21.33 -16.88 -4.31
CA GLY A 727 21.25 -17.26 -2.91
C GLY A 727 19.90 -17.03 -2.24
N ASN A 728 18.85 -16.64 -2.97
CA ASN A 728 17.51 -16.44 -2.44
C ASN A 728 16.76 -17.75 -2.28
N THR A 729 16.05 -17.91 -1.17
CA THR A 729 15.22 -19.09 -0.87
C THR A 729 13.83 -19.03 -1.52
N THR A 730 13.39 -17.84 -1.89
CA THR A 730 12.19 -17.59 -2.69
C THR A 730 12.62 -17.03 -4.03
N PHE A 731 12.11 -17.55 -5.10
CA PHE A 731 12.48 -17.11 -6.44
C PHE A 731 11.28 -17.13 -7.40
N ILE A 732 11.37 -16.25 -8.41
CA ILE A 732 10.33 -16.10 -9.42
C ILE A 732 10.41 -17.31 -10.36
N LYS A 733 9.28 -18.00 -10.53
CA LYS A 733 9.13 -19.13 -11.44
C LYS A 733 8.72 -18.66 -12.83
N ASP A 734 7.66 -17.86 -12.88
CA ASP A 734 7.10 -17.27 -14.08
C ASP A 734 6.60 -15.86 -13.81
N LEU A 735 6.56 -15.03 -14.84
CA LEU A 735 5.90 -13.72 -14.83
C LEU A 735 4.58 -13.79 -15.60
N PHE A 736 3.62 -12.94 -15.24
CA PHE A 736 2.36 -12.74 -15.95
C PHE A 736 1.37 -13.90 -15.90
N VAL A 737 0.81 -14.09 -14.73
CA VAL A 737 -0.40 -14.89 -14.55
C VAL A 737 -1.56 -13.94 -14.26
N ASP A 738 -2.66 -14.05 -15.01
CA ASP A 738 -3.84 -13.20 -14.86
C ASP A 738 -4.64 -13.48 -13.58
N LYS A 739 -4.26 -14.51 -12.83
CA LYS A 739 -4.95 -14.90 -11.60
C LYS A 739 -4.04 -14.76 -10.41
N HIS A 740 -4.52 -14.04 -9.41
CA HIS A 740 -3.97 -14.08 -8.05
C HIS A 740 -4.40 -15.42 -7.45
N GLY A 741 -3.46 -16.33 -7.22
CA GLY A 741 -3.73 -17.69 -6.78
C GLY A 741 -3.37 -17.92 -5.32
N ASP A 742 -4.13 -18.80 -4.69
CA ASP A 742 -3.81 -19.35 -3.38
C ASP A 742 -2.50 -20.12 -3.42
N VAL A 743 -1.88 -20.26 -2.26
CA VAL A 743 -0.67 -21.07 -2.10
C VAL A 743 -1.00 -22.52 -2.43
N ASP A 744 -0.40 -23.04 -3.49
CA ASP A 744 -0.39 -24.47 -3.74
C ASP A 744 0.86 -25.08 -3.13
N SER A 745 0.68 -26.09 -2.29
CA SER A 745 1.76 -26.76 -1.56
C SER A 745 1.87 -28.19 -2.00
N HIS A 746 2.91 -28.49 -2.74
CA HIS A 746 3.26 -29.86 -3.12
C HIS A 746 4.16 -30.45 -2.04
N LYS A 747 3.66 -31.48 -1.38
CA LYS A 747 4.39 -32.18 -0.32
C LYS A 747 4.72 -33.60 -0.74
N LYS A 748 5.89 -34.04 -0.31
CA LYS A 748 6.30 -35.46 -0.43
C LYS A 748 6.66 -35.98 0.95
N TRP A 749 6.44 -37.22 1.16
CA TRP A 749 6.66 -37.88 2.45
C TRP A 749 7.63 -39.03 2.32
N ILE A 750 8.33 -39.30 3.40
CA ILE A 750 9.24 -40.40 3.54
C ILE A 750 8.79 -41.29 4.71
N ARG A 751 8.80 -42.61 4.53
CA ARG A 751 8.46 -43.55 5.60
C ARG A 751 9.55 -43.54 6.67
N LYS A 752 9.16 -43.53 7.94
CA LYS A 752 10.12 -43.57 9.05
C LYS A 752 11.03 -44.81 8.95
N ASN A 753 12.28 -44.64 9.31
CA ASN A 753 13.22 -45.74 9.41
C ASN A 753 13.15 -46.34 10.82
N VAL A 754 12.13 -47.18 11.06
CA VAL A 754 11.88 -47.79 12.37
C VAL A 754 11.55 -49.28 12.22
N CYS A 755 11.85 -50.06 13.26
CA CYS A 755 11.37 -51.43 13.46
C CYS A 755 10.59 -51.53 14.77
N PHE A 756 9.94 -52.65 14.98
CA PHE A 756 9.20 -52.91 16.21
C PHE A 756 9.82 -54.05 16.96
N VAL A 757 10.34 -53.79 18.15
CA VAL A 757 11.05 -54.78 18.99
C VAL A 757 10.11 -55.26 20.08
N LEU A 758 10.06 -56.58 20.28
CA LEU A 758 9.24 -57.23 21.30
C LEU A 758 9.71 -56.85 22.71
N LYS A 759 8.81 -56.30 23.52
CA LYS A 759 9.12 -55.77 24.86
C LYS A 759 9.60 -56.86 25.81
N ASN A 760 9.06 -58.07 25.71
CA ASN A 760 9.42 -59.19 26.59
C ASN A 760 9.43 -60.52 25.82
N LYS A 761 10.58 -60.90 25.31
CA LYS A 761 10.77 -62.14 24.56
C LYS A 761 10.56 -63.41 25.43
N LYS A 762 10.87 -63.36 26.74
CA LYS A 762 10.69 -64.50 27.67
C LYS A 762 9.20 -64.79 27.92
N ALA A 763 8.36 -63.77 27.95
CA ALA A 763 6.92 -63.90 28.17
C ALA A 763 6.21 -64.32 26.87
N ASN A 764 6.80 -64.09 25.70
CA ASN A 764 6.19 -64.33 24.38
C ASN A 764 7.21 -65.04 23.46
N PRO A 765 7.66 -66.28 23.79
CA PRO A 765 8.75 -66.93 23.09
C PRO A 765 8.46 -67.30 21.63
N SER A 766 7.20 -67.43 21.25
CA SER A 766 6.76 -67.75 19.88
C SER A 766 6.68 -66.53 18.96
N MET A 767 6.71 -65.30 19.52
CA MET A 767 6.61 -64.09 18.73
C MET A 767 7.98 -63.67 18.18
N PRO A 768 8.09 -63.13 16.97
CA PRO A 768 9.33 -62.56 16.44
C PRO A 768 9.96 -61.51 17.38
N ALA A 769 11.28 -61.51 17.51
CA ALA A 769 11.95 -60.54 18.37
C ALA A 769 11.90 -59.11 17.81
N GLU A 770 11.87 -58.98 16.49
CA GLU A 770 11.82 -57.76 15.72
C GLU A 770 10.93 -57.95 14.49
N ILE A 771 10.14 -56.92 14.14
CA ILE A 771 9.23 -56.94 12.99
C ILE A 771 9.26 -55.59 12.27
N THR A 772 8.85 -55.57 11.00
CA THR A 772 8.73 -54.38 10.20
C THR A 772 7.49 -53.57 10.56
N ILE A 773 7.34 -52.36 9.97
CA ILE A 773 6.14 -51.56 10.12
C ILE A 773 4.92 -52.33 9.54
N ASP A 774 5.11 -53.00 8.41
CA ASP A 774 4.01 -53.70 7.73
C ASP A 774 3.55 -54.90 8.56
N ASP A 775 4.49 -55.69 9.09
CA ASP A 775 4.19 -56.81 10.00
C ASP A 775 3.46 -56.28 11.27
N TYR A 776 3.88 -55.12 11.81
CA TYR A 776 3.25 -54.56 12.98
C TYR A 776 1.81 -54.12 12.69
N LEU A 777 1.57 -53.46 11.52
CA LEU A 777 0.24 -53.03 11.10
C LEU A 777 -0.70 -54.25 10.83
N ALA A 778 -0.15 -55.39 10.43
CA ALA A 778 -0.90 -56.65 10.22
C ALA A 778 -1.30 -57.36 11.53
N LEU A 779 -0.72 -56.97 12.69
CA LEU A 779 -1.09 -57.52 13.99
C LEU A 779 -2.42 -56.94 14.50
N ASP A 780 -3.14 -57.75 15.25
CA ASP A 780 -4.28 -57.24 16.03
C ASP A 780 -3.83 -56.27 17.14
N PRO A 781 -4.73 -55.41 17.64
CA PRO A 781 -4.36 -54.35 18.60
C PRO A 781 -3.77 -54.84 19.91
N ASP A 782 -4.05 -56.08 20.35
CA ASP A 782 -3.49 -56.62 21.59
C ASP A 782 -2.08 -57.13 21.38
N ASN A 783 -1.80 -57.74 20.25
CA ASN A 783 -0.45 -58.13 19.87
C ASN A 783 0.44 -56.93 19.54
N GLN A 784 -0.10 -55.87 18.95
CA GLN A 784 0.62 -54.59 18.73
C GLN A 784 1.17 -54.01 20.05
N LYS A 785 0.43 -54.11 21.14
CA LYS A 785 0.85 -53.62 22.47
C LYS A 785 2.10 -54.32 23.00
N LEU A 786 2.43 -55.48 22.50
CA LEU A 786 3.61 -56.24 22.92
C LEU A 786 4.91 -55.70 22.33
N TYR A 787 4.81 -54.87 21.30
CA TYR A 787 5.98 -54.32 20.60
C TYR A 787 6.22 -52.87 20.98
N LYS A 788 7.45 -52.41 20.76
CA LYS A 788 7.88 -51.04 20.95
C LYS A 788 8.55 -50.56 19.68
N GLU A 789 8.11 -49.43 19.17
CA GLU A 789 8.77 -48.73 18.07
C GLU A 789 10.19 -48.37 18.46
N THR A 790 11.15 -48.77 17.61
CA THR A 790 12.58 -48.57 17.80
C THR A 790 13.19 -48.02 16.52
N PRO A 791 13.80 -46.82 16.56
CA PRO A 791 14.44 -46.25 15.39
C PRO A 791 15.65 -47.06 14.94
N ILE A 792 15.84 -47.18 13.62
CA ILE A 792 16.99 -47.83 13.00
C ILE A 792 18.08 -46.76 12.78
N LEU A 793 19.30 -47.07 13.21
CA LEU A 793 20.43 -46.14 13.08
C LEU A 793 20.83 -45.92 11.61
N GLY A 794 21.24 -44.69 11.30
CA GLY A 794 21.70 -44.27 9.99
C GLY A 794 20.73 -43.31 9.30
N ASP A 795 21.04 -43.00 8.07
CA ASP A 795 20.23 -42.12 7.25
C ASP A 795 18.93 -42.81 6.81
N ASN A 796 17.85 -42.03 6.74
CA ASN A 796 16.58 -42.55 6.26
C ASN A 796 16.57 -42.52 4.72
N ASN A 797 16.82 -43.67 4.11
CA ASN A 797 16.83 -43.84 2.66
C ASN A 797 15.55 -44.51 2.13
N ASN A 798 14.47 -44.51 2.88
CA ASN A 798 13.21 -45.03 2.40
C ASN A 798 12.71 -44.26 1.17
N PRO A 799 11.94 -44.87 0.28
CA PRO A 799 11.36 -44.19 -0.87
C PRO A 799 10.48 -43.01 -0.44
N VAL A 800 10.64 -41.89 -1.15
CA VAL A 800 9.80 -40.71 -1.00
C VAL A 800 8.52 -40.90 -1.85
N ILE A 801 7.37 -40.62 -1.30
CA ILE A 801 6.08 -40.76 -1.96
C ILE A 801 5.41 -39.40 -2.22
N SER A 802 4.57 -39.36 -3.24
CA SER A 802 3.79 -38.18 -3.60
C SER A 802 2.67 -37.88 -2.59
N LYS A 803 2.01 -36.73 -2.76
CA LYS A 803 0.82 -36.39 -1.97
C LYS A 803 -0.33 -37.36 -2.23
N ASP A 804 -0.55 -37.72 -3.47
CA ASP A 804 -1.65 -38.63 -3.84
C ASP A 804 -1.46 -40.01 -3.22
N ASP A 805 -0.23 -40.54 -3.27
CA ASP A 805 0.11 -41.81 -2.64
C ASP A 805 -0.05 -41.72 -1.11
N TYR A 806 0.39 -40.61 -0.50
CA TYR A 806 0.24 -40.40 0.94
C TYR A 806 -1.24 -40.25 1.35
N ASP A 807 -2.05 -39.57 0.54
CA ASP A 807 -3.47 -39.39 0.84
C ASP A 807 -4.25 -40.71 0.74
N ALA A 808 -3.80 -41.63 -0.10
CA ALA A 808 -4.36 -42.98 -0.23
C ALA A 808 -4.04 -43.91 0.96
N ILE A 809 -3.05 -43.57 1.78
CA ILE A 809 -2.64 -44.38 2.95
C ILE A 809 -3.70 -44.30 4.06
N PRO A 810 -4.03 -45.43 4.73
CA PRO A 810 -4.91 -45.44 5.90
C PRO A 810 -4.44 -44.49 7.01
N ALA A 811 -5.38 -43.80 7.70
CA ALA A 811 -5.06 -42.80 8.72
C ALA A 811 -4.13 -43.29 9.82
N GLU A 812 -4.24 -44.59 10.22
CA GLU A 812 -3.41 -45.25 11.22
C GLU A 812 -1.97 -45.51 10.75
N GLU A 813 -1.75 -45.59 9.44
CA GLU A 813 -0.42 -45.77 8.87
C GLU A 813 0.30 -44.43 8.64
N LYS A 814 -0.43 -43.34 8.43
CA LYS A 814 0.12 -42.00 8.19
C LYS A 814 1.10 -41.52 9.29
N LYS A 815 0.96 -41.99 10.53
CA LYS A 815 1.87 -41.70 11.64
C LYS A 815 3.30 -42.17 11.42
N PHE A 816 3.50 -43.10 10.49
CA PHE A 816 4.84 -43.64 10.14
C PHE A 816 5.48 -42.90 8.96
N TYR A 817 4.93 -41.78 8.55
CA TYR A 817 5.51 -40.95 7.50
C TYR A 817 5.93 -39.60 8.05
N LEU A 818 7.02 -39.08 7.48
CA LEU A 818 7.59 -37.78 7.78
C LEU A 818 7.61 -36.94 6.53
N LEU A 819 7.54 -35.63 6.66
CA LEU A 819 7.63 -34.68 5.54
C LEU A 819 9.05 -34.74 4.97
N ALA A 820 9.21 -35.11 3.71
CA ALA A 820 10.51 -35.20 3.03
C ALA A 820 10.82 -33.95 2.21
N GLU A 821 9.79 -33.38 1.60
CA GLU A 821 9.94 -32.24 0.71
C GLU A 821 8.67 -31.40 0.74
N GLU A 822 8.81 -30.10 0.71
CA GLU A 822 7.72 -29.14 0.55
C GLU A 822 8.10 -28.09 -0.49
N VAL A 823 7.31 -28.02 -1.57
CA VAL A 823 7.39 -26.96 -2.58
C VAL A 823 6.14 -26.13 -2.43
N LYS A 824 6.30 -24.84 -2.18
CA LYS A 824 5.19 -23.88 -2.12
C LYS A 824 5.25 -22.99 -3.35
N GLU A 825 4.13 -22.89 -4.05
CA GLU A 825 3.96 -22.00 -5.18
C GLU A 825 2.82 -21.05 -4.88
N TRP A 826 3.01 -19.76 -5.14
CA TRP A 826 1.97 -18.76 -4.98
C TRP A 826 2.14 -17.64 -6.00
N SER A 827 1.08 -16.87 -6.21
CA SER A 827 1.10 -15.73 -7.10
C SER A 827 0.85 -14.44 -6.31
N GLU A 828 1.65 -13.42 -6.58
CA GLU A 828 1.46 -12.09 -6.01
C GLU A 828 1.29 -11.07 -7.12
N ARG A 829 0.45 -10.07 -6.88
CA ARG A 829 0.31 -8.94 -7.80
C ARG A 829 1.57 -8.09 -7.73
N VAL A 830 2.11 -7.77 -8.90
CA VAL A 830 3.29 -6.88 -9.00
C VAL A 830 2.90 -5.50 -8.52
N LYS A 831 3.76 -4.92 -7.70
CA LYS A 831 3.60 -3.57 -7.17
C LYS A 831 4.85 -2.76 -7.48
N ASP A 832 4.66 -1.48 -7.71
CA ASP A 832 5.78 -0.55 -7.75
C ASP A 832 6.39 -0.32 -6.35
N ALA A 833 7.45 0.48 -6.28
CA ALA A 833 8.10 0.87 -5.02
C ALA A 833 7.15 1.59 -4.03
N HIS A 834 5.99 2.02 -4.48
CA HIS A 834 4.99 2.76 -3.73
C HIS A 834 3.76 1.90 -3.35
N GLY A 835 3.77 0.62 -3.76
CA GLY A 835 2.69 -0.32 -3.48
C GLY A 835 1.53 -0.29 -4.48
N HIS A 836 1.67 0.42 -5.62
CA HIS A 836 0.67 0.41 -6.68
C HIS A 836 0.68 -0.93 -7.40
N ILE A 837 -0.48 -1.53 -7.55
CA ILE A 837 -0.63 -2.78 -8.30
C ILE A 837 -0.72 -2.46 -9.78
N PHE A 838 0.14 -3.08 -10.59
CA PHE A 838 0.13 -2.89 -12.03
C PHE A 838 -1.07 -3.53 -12.69
N VAL A 839 -1.78 -2.74 -13.49
CA VAL A 839 -2.83 -3.22 -14.38
C VAL A 839 -2.20 -3.57 -15.72
N LYS A 840 -2.61 -4.69 -16.31
CA LYS A 840 -2.10 -5.16 -17.60
C LYS A 840 -2.48 -4.20 -18.74
N HIS A 841 -1.51 -3.67 -19.45
CA HIS A 841 -1.69 -2.86 -20.68
C HIS A 841 -0.35 -2.63 -21.38
N ASP A 842 -0.41 -2.18 -22.63
CA ASP A 842 0.74 -1.84 -23.48
C ASP A 842 0.82 -0.35 -23.84
N LEU A 843 0.19 0.50 -23.04
CA LEU A 843 0.15 1.94 -23.30
C LEU A 843 1.48 2.64 -22.96
N PHE A 844 2.14 2.21 -21.90
CA PHE A 844 3.47 2.67 -21.49
C PHE A 844 4.13 1.66 -20.53
N ASN A 845 5.42 1.78 -20.34
CA ASN A 845 6.18 0.95 -19.40
C ASN A 845 5.94 1.41 -17.96
N GLN A 846 5.37 0.54 -17.13
CA GLN A 846 5.00 0.84 -15.75
C GLN A 846 6.14 0.65 -14.75
N ASP A 847 7.09 -0.25 -15.04
CA ASP A 847 8.18 -0.57 -14.13
C ASP A 847 9.50 -0.71 -14.87
N PRO A 848 10.43 0.22 -14.69
CA PRO A 848 11.73 0.17 -15.32
C PRO A 848 12.58 -1.05 -14.92
N GLN A 849 12.26 -1.71 -13.80
CA GLN A 849 12.98 -2.92 -13.36
C GLN A 849 12.44 -4.20 -13.97
N LEU A 850 11.24 -4.21 -14.53
CA LEU A 850 10.66 -5.39 -15.16
C LEU A 850 11.52 -5.98 -16.28
N PRO A 851 12.18 -5.18 -17.13
CA PRO A 851 13.10 -5.70 -18.15
C PRO A 851 14.18 -6.62 -17.61
N ASN A 852 14.76 -6.25 -16.46
CA ASN A 852 15.84 -6.99 -15.84
C ASN A 852 15.35 -8.24 -15.09
N ARG A 853 14.07 -8.28 -14.71
CA ARG A 853 13.47 -9.43 -14.04
C ARG A 853 13.09 -10.54 -15.02
N ASN A 854 12.60 -10.17 -16.20
CA ASN A 854 12.21 -11.14 -17.23
C ASN A 854 12.38 -10.57 -18.64
N PRO A 855 13.39 -11.02 -19.39
CA PRO A 855 13.66 -10.55 -20.76
C PRO A 855 12.57 -10.92 -21.79
N HIS A 856 11.64 -11.80 -21.43
CA HIS A 856 10.48 -12.16 -22.26
C HIS A 856 9.22 -11.37 -21.90
N ASN A 857 9.33 -10.44 -20.95
CA ASN A 857 8.21 -9.62 -20.50
C ASN A 857 7.85 -8.58 -21.57
N ILE A 858 6.61 -8.60 -22.04
CA ILE A 858 6.07 -7.58 -22.96
C ILE A 858 6.11 -6.16 -22.35
N TYR A 859 6.09 -6.04 -21.05
CA TYR A 859 6.18 -4.77 -20.32
C TYR A 859 7.62 -4.24 -20.19
N ALA A 860 8.61 -5.04 -20.60
CA ALA A 860 9.98 -4.62 -20.77
C ALA A 860 10.21 -3.82 -22.05
N GLN A 861 9.24 -3.78 -22.94
CA GLN A 861 9.30 -3.03 -24.19
C GLN A 861 8.65 -1.67 -23.97
N ASN A 862 9.16 -0.67 -24.69
CA ASN A 862 8.54 0.64 -24.73
C ASN A 862 7.10 0.51 -25.24
N GLY A 863 6.17 1.13 -24.50
CA GLY A 863 4.78 1.18 -24.88
C GLY A 863 4.47 2.28 -25.91
N ILE A 864 3.19 2.54 -26.07
CA ILE A 864 2.71 3.53 -27.04
C ILE A 864 3.21 4.95 -26.71
N ALA A 865 3.25 5.31 -25.42
CA ALA A 865 3.68 6.65 -24.98
C ALA A 865 5.17 6.89 -25.29
N GLU A 866 6.04 5.93 -25.01
CA GLU A 866 7.48 6.00 -25.30
C GLU A 866 7.75 6.06 -26.81
N ALA A 867 7.02 5.25 -27.59
CA ALA A 867 7.11 5.29 -29.05
C ALA A 867 6.66 6.65 -29.61
N PHE A 868 5.63 7.26 -29.02
CA PHE A 868 5.20 8.60 -29.41
C PHE A 868 6.20 9.68 -28.95
N ALA A 869 6.82 9.56 -27.80
CA ALA A 869 7.86 10.48 -27.35
C ALA A 869 9.03 10.52 -28.32
N LYS A 870 9.46 9.33 -28.82
CA LYS A 870 10.46 9.22 -29.89
C LYS A 870 9.97 9.86 -31.18
N PHE A 871 8.75 9.59 -31.63
CA PHE A 871 8.15 10.22 -32.79
C PHE A 871 8.11 11.75 -32.66
N ALA A 872 7.71 12.27 -31.51
CA ALA A 872 7.65 13.71 -31.24
C ALA A 872 9.04 14.36 -31.32
N TYR A 873 10.07 13.68 -30.85
CA TYR A 873 11.47 14.12 -30.95
C TYR A 873 11.96 14.11 -32.39
N ASP A 874 11.75 13.00 -33.12
CA ASP A 874 12.19 12.86 -34.52
C ASP A 874 11.51 13.90 -35.43
N GLU A 875 10.23 14.21 -35.17
CA GLU A 875 9.44 15.20 -35.91
C GLU A 875 9.60 16.62 -35.41
N HIS A 876 10.47 16.86 -34.42
CA HIS A 876 10.76 18.16 -33.82
C HIS A 876 9.51 18.91 -33.37
N LEU A 877 8.57 18.19 -32.74
CA LEU A 877 7.36 18.83 -32.19
C LEU A 877 7.75 19.78 -31.06
N SER A 878 7.04 20.92 -30.97
CA SER A 878 7.37 21.99 -30.00
C SER A 878 7.37 21.59 -28.53
N PHE A 879 6.77 20.47 -28.19
CA PHE A 879 6.66 19.90 -26.84
C PHE A 879 7.42 18.57 -26.71
N ALA A 880 8.20 18.21 -27.70
CA ALA A 880 9.01 17.00 -27.66
C ALA A 880 9.95 17.02 -26.44
N PRO A 881 10.24 15.87 -25.86
CA PRO A 881 11.24 15.79 -24.82
C PRO A 881 12.62 16.22 -25.36
N SER A 882 13.47 16.72 -24.50
CA SER A 882 14.89 16.90 -24.82
C SER A 882 15.56 15.53 -25.08
N GLU A 883 16.73 15.52 -25.72
CA GLU A 883 17.46 14.27 -25.96
C GLU A 883 17.75 13.51 -24.65
N GLU A 884 18.12 14.23 -23.59
CA GLU A 884 18.38 13.65 -22.28
C GLU A 884 17.09 13.06 -21.67
N GLU A 885 15.98 13.78 -21.74
CA GLU A 885 14.68 13.29 -21.28
C GLU A 885 14.20 12.08 -22.11
N LEU A 886 14.42 12.11 -23.44
CA LEU A 886 14.07 10.99 -24.31
C LEU A 886 14.84 9.72 -23.93
N GLN A 887 16.14 9.84 -23.66
CA GLN A 887 16.95 8.69 -23.21
C GLN A 887 16.43 8.12 -21.89
N ARG A 888 16.03 8.96 -20.94
CA ARG A 888 15.41 8.50 -19.68
C ARG A 888 14.06 7.80 -19.93
N ILE A 889 13.25 8.33 -20.84
CA ILE A 889 11.95 7.75 -21.18
C ILE A 889 12.14 6.37 -21.86
N LEU A 890 13.09 6.23 -22.76
CA LEU A 890 13.32 5.00 -23.51
C LEU A 890 14.12 3.96 -22.72
N HIS A 891 14.97 4.40 -21.79
CA HIS A 891 15.91 3.57 -21.04
C HIS A 891 15.89 3.94 -19.53
N PRO A 892 14.73 3.81 -18.88
CA PRO A 892 14.60 4.18 -17.47
C PRO A 892 15.49 3.36 -16.53
N GLU A 893 15.94 2.18 -16.95
CA GLU A 893 16.87 1.32 -16.21
C GLU A 893 18.25 1.96 -15.99
N ASN A 894 18.63 2.95 -16.80
CA ASN A 894 19.92 3.63 -16.68
C ASN A 894 19.96 4.67 -15.55
N ASP A 895 18.81 5.10 -15.05
CA ASP A 895 18.69 6.11 -14.00
C ASP A 895 18.54 5.50 -12.59
N LEU A 896 18.57 4.17 -12.45
CA LEU A 896 18.51 3.51 -11.16
C LEU A 896 19.81 3.75 -10.39
N PRO A 897 19.78 4.28 -9.17
CA PRO A 897 20.97 4.34 -8.32
C PRO A 897 21.43 2.92 -8.00
N PHE A 898 22.68 2.63 -8.28
CA PHE A 898 23.36 1.37 -7.94
C PHE A 898 23.29 1.06 -6.44
#